data_45054c9a3b1575d0541ddc76a444a156
#
_entry.id   45054c9a3b1575d0541ddc76a444a156
#
_cell.length_a   1.000
_cell.length_b   1.000
_cell.length_c   1.000
_cell.angle_alpha   90.00
_cell.angle_beta   90.00
_cell.angle_gamma   90.00
#
_symmetry.space_group_name_H-M   'P 1'
#
loop_
_entity.id
_entity.type
_entity.pdbx_description
1 polymer ?
#
loop_
_entity_poly.entity_id
_entity_poly.type
_entity_poly.pdbx_seq_one_letter_code
_entity_poly.pdbx_strand_id
1 'polypeptide(L)'
;MSVVGFDFGNVNSFIAVARQGGIETIANDYSLRATPSCVAFTTRGRSMGVAARQQLNTNIKNTIINFKHLLGRKFSDQVTQKYRKFIPCEMIQLPNDDIGLKVQYFNEERVFTPEQVVATFLVKLKDITENSSHGMRNVTDCVVSVPFYFADAQRRALLTAVRIAGLNCLQILNETTAVALAYGIYKQDLPAENEAPRIVAFIDVGHSAAQAVLVAYNKGKLTVLGATYDLEVGGLAFDDVIREYFSKLFYDTYKIDVTSNKRAWFRLLDECEKIKKQMSTNSTSIPLNIECFMNDMDVTGKMQRSQFEELAQPLLDRVRVLLANLLSECGKKAEEVESVELVGGTSRIPAIKKITSEVFGKEPKTTMNQDEAVARGAAMKCAILSPAFKVRDFSVKDSQPYRIKLSWARIGQSEGGENDVFIEHDEFPYSKMLTLYRQEPFQVDASYSYPNQVPHPARHIGSWVIKNVAPGPNNEAKKVKVKVRINPNGIFSVCSANTFETVETSPSDTQIQKAPEAMETDDAKGNQEKEENTNASSNDVVLPAEEEEKLPNSSAPKIKTVTVDLPVEEHVPCIVANEPQVIQFEKEMQGKDRVEKEKADAKNAVEEYVYYMRDKLSDVFAEFISDEDAENLRALLTKTEDWLYDEGEDVEKKIYDARMCELKKMGDPVQERHREYENRKNAFDEFDRAIIRARKAYDEYTKGSEKYAHLGSSDMEKVISAVEEKKKWLDDQRNRQEMRKKTEPPIIFVYQIQDEQQKFESIILPILNKPKPSPPKAEPAKEPEKGSDGQKGENPASDHAPKTDANNVNELGMEVD
;
A
#
# COMPACT_ATOMS: atom_id res chain seq x y z
N MET A 1 10.23 7.97 -4.51
CA MET A 1 9.67 7.44 -3.26
C MET A 1 8.34 6.83 -3.58
N SER A 2 8.12 5.62 -3.15
CA SER A 2 6.84 4.93 -3.28
C SER A 2 5.94 5.34 -2.11
N VAL A 3 4.66 5.58 -2.38
CA VAL A 3 3.67 5.89 -1.36
C VAL A 3 2.60 4.82 -1.41
N VAL A 4 2.71 3.85 -0.50
CA VAL A 4 1.92 2.63 -0.50
C VAL A 4 1.19 2.47 0.83
N GLY A 5 -0.08 2.11 0.76
CA GLY A 5 -0.89 1.68 1.89
C GLY A 5 -1.21 0.19 1.77
N PHE A 6 -0.90 -0.55 2.81
CA PHE A 6 -1.27 -1.95 2.95
C PHE A 6 -2.40 -2.10 3.95
N ASP A 7 -3.53 -2.60 3.48
CA ASP A 7 -4.52 -3.20 4.36
C ASP A 7 -4.10 -4.66 4.62
N PHE A 8 -3.55 -4.91 5.79
CA PHE A 8 -3.16 -6.24 6.22
C PHE A 8 -4.36 -6.95 6.88
N GLY A 9 -5.22 -7.55 6.05
CA GLY A 9 -6.42 -8.27 6.50
C GLY A 9 -6.13 -9.71 6.93
N ASN A 10 -7.07 -10.32 7.69
CA ASN A 10 -6.90 -11.69 8.18
C ASN A 10 -7.08 -12.76 7.08
N VAL A 11 -7.97 -12.54 6.12
CA VAL A 11 -8.21 -13.45 4.98
C VAL A 11 -7.72 -12.86 3.68
N ASN A 12 -8.01 -11.59 3.44
CA ASN A 12 -7.59 -10.87 2.26
C ASN A 12 -6.89 -9.59 2.67
N SER A 13 -5.83 -9.26 1.97
CA SER A 13 -5.12 -7.99 2.06
C SER A 13 -5.28 -7.19 0.78
N PHE A 14 -5.26 -5.87 0.89
CA PHE A 14 -5.40 -4.96 -0.23
C PHE A 14 -4.24 -3.97 -0.28
N ILE A 15 -3.90 -3.56 -1.49
CA ILE A 15 -2.81 -2.62 -1.75
C ILE A 15 -3.39 -1.38 -2.41
N ALA A 16 -3.08 -0.22 -1.89
CA ALA A 16 -3.38 1.03 -2.55
C ALA A 16 -2.12 1.90 -2.67
N VAL A 17 -2.05 2.69 -3.73
CA VAL A 17 -0.93 3.58 -4.02
C VAL A 17 -1.42 4.99 -4.32
N ALA A 18 -0.65 5.98 -3.91
CA ALA A 18 -0.90 7.37 -4.28
C ALA A 18 -0.14 7.71 -5.57
N ARG A 19 -0.84 8.33 -6.53
CA ARG A 19 -0.31 8.77 -7.83
C ARG A 19 -0.79 10.17 -8.16
N GLN A 20 -0.24 10.74 -9.26
CA GLN A 20 -0.73 12.01 -9.82
C GLN A 20 -2.16 11.82 -10.35
N GLY A 21 -3.14 12.07 -9.57
CA GLY A 21 -4.55 11.92 -9.93
C GLY A 21 -5.41 11.22 -8.87
N GLY A 22 -4.81 10.67 -7.83
CA GLY A 22 -5.56 10.09 -6.72
C GLY A 22 -4.98 8.81 -6.13
N ILE A 23 -5.82 8.11 -5.40
CA ILE A 23 -5.47 6.82 -4.77
C ILE A 23 -6.05 5.69 -5.61
N GLU A 24 -5.19 4.77 -6.02
CA GLU A 24 -5.53 3.61 -6.83
C GLU A 24 -5.27 2.31 -6.06
N THR A 25 -6.17 1.33 -6.20
CA THR A 25 -6.01 -0.01 -5.64
C THR A 25 -5.36 -0.93 -6.66
N ILE A 26 -4.29 -1.60 -6.26
CA ILE A 26 -3.47 -2.47 -7.14
C ILE A 26 -4.06 -3.88 -7.20
N ALA A 27 -4.14 -4.43 -8.40
CA ALA A 27 -4.46 -5.83 -8.62
C ALA A 27 -3.19 -6.70 -8.52
N ASN A 28 -3.35 -7.94 -8.04
CA ASN A 28 -2.29 -8.92 -7.95
C ASN A 28 -2.05 -9.66 -9.29
N ASP A 29 -1.15 -10.64 -9.29
CA ASP A 29 -0.74 -11.43 -10.47
C ASP A 29 -1.90 -12.19 -11.13
N TYR A 30 -3.03 -12.33 -10.46
CA TYR A 30 -4.27 -12.96 -10.93
C TYR A 30 -5.34 -11.93 -11.30
N SER A 31 -4.96 -10.67 -11.49
CA SER A 31 -5.86 -9.54 -11.78
C SER A 31 -6.93 -9.30 -10.70
N LEU A 32 -6.72 -9.79 -9.48
CA LEU A 32 -7.61 -9.61 -8.34
C LEU A 32 -7.08 -8.51 -7.43
N ARG A 33 -7.93 -7.59 -6.95
CA ARG A 33 -7.54 -6.58 -5.97
C ARG A 33 -7.35 -7.16 -4.57
N ALA A 34 -8.08 -8.23 -4.26
CA ALA A 34 -7.94 -8.96 -3.01
C ALA A 34 -6.80 -10.00 -3.14
N THR A 35 -5.80 -9.90 -2.28
CA THR A 35 -4.73 -10.90 -2.16
C THR A 35 -4.97 -11.73 -0.91
N PRO A 36 -5.22 -13.04 -1.02
CA PRO A 36 -5.40 -13.90 0.15
C PRO A 36 -4.18 -13.84 1.09
N SER A 37 -4.43 -13.62 2.38
CA SER A 37 -3.40 -13.66 3.44
C SER A 37 -3.05 -15.12 3.72
N CYS A 38 -2.27 -15.71 2.84
CA CYS A 38 -1.93 -17.13 2.82
C CYS A 38 -0.47 -17.32 2.39
N VAL A 39 0.24 -18.20 3.08
CA VAL A 39 1.62 -18.60 2.79
C VAL A 39 1.69 -20.12 2.77
N ALA A 40 2.24 -20.71 1.74
CA ALA A 40 2.48 -22.15 1.63
C ALA A 40 3.95 -22.45 1.36
N PHE A 41 4.46 -23.49 2.00
CA PHE A 41 5.83 -23.97 1.85
C PHE A 41 5.83 -25.29 1.10
N THR A 42 6.79 -25.47 0.20
CA THR A 42 6.92 -26.68 -0.63
C THR A 42 8.37 -27.16 -0.68
N THR A 43 8.57 -28.28 -1.34
CA THR A 43 9.92 -28.81 -1.61
C THR A 43 10.73 -27.93 -2.57
N ARG A 44 10.08 -27.03 -3.31
CA ARG A 44 10.72 -26.18 -4.33
C ARG A 44 10.85 -24.71 -3.90
N GLY A 45 10.08 -24.27 -2.92
CA GLY A 45 10.08 -22.85 -2.50
C GLY A 45 8.85 -22.47 -1.70
N ARG A 46 8.50 -21.18 -1.73
CA ARG A 46 7.33 -20.62 -1.08
C ARG A 46 6.31 -20.17 -2.11
N SER A 47 5.04 -20.33 -1.77
CA SER A 47 3.93 -19.71 -2.49
C SER A 47 3.20 -18.76 -1.56
N MET A 48 2.74 -17.62 -2.07
CA MET A 48 2.06 -16.60 -1.29
C MET A 48 0.83 -16.08 -2.03
N GLY A 49 -0.16 -15.61 -1.28
CA GLY A 49 -1.38 -15.07 -1.86
C GLY A 49 -2.26 -16.12 -2.52
N VAL A 50 -2.70 -15.87 -3.76
CA VAL A 50 -3.62 -16.75 -4.50
C VAL A 50 -3.01 -18.12 -4.75
N ALA A 51 -1.75 -18.19 -5.17
CA ALA A 51 -1.04 -19.45 -5.42
C ALA A 51 -0.94 -20.32 -4.17
N ALA A 52 -0.74 -19.72 -2.98
CA ALA A 52 -0.76 -20.43 -1.71
C ALA A 52 -2.16 -20.91 -1.34
N ARG A 53 -3.17 -20.07 -1.56
CA ARG A 53 -4.57 -20.41 -1.26
C ARG A 53 -5.07 -21.59 -2.07
N GLN A 54 -4.70 -21.69 -3.34
CA GLN A 54 -5.03 -22.82 -4.22
C GLN A 54 -4.45 -24.15 -3.70
N GLN A 55 -3.31 -24.10 -2.98
CA GLN A 55 -2.67 -25.28 -2.41
C GLN A 55 -3.26 -25.72 -1.07
N LEU A 56 -4.19 -24.99 -0.47
CA LEU A 56 -4.69 -25.28 0.88
C LEU A 56 -5.19 -26.72 1.03
N ASN A 57 -5.88 -27.25 0.04
CA ASN A 57 -6.45 -28.60 0.08
C ASN A 57 -5.43 -29.72 -0.26
N THR A 58 -4.40 -29.40 -1.04
CA THR A 58 -3.38 -30.38 -1.47
C THR A 58 -2.16 -30.39 -0.57
N ASN A 59 -1.83 -29.24 0.03
CA ASN A 59 -0.65 -29.04 0.88
C ASN A 59 -1.01 -28.46 2.27
N ILE A 60 -2.07 -28.98 2.88
CA ILE A 60 -2.68 -28.43 4.09
C ILE A 60 -1.71 -28.32 5.27
N LYS A 61 -0.79 -29.29 5.44
CA LYS A 61 0.16 -29.29 6.56
C LYS A 61 1.24 -28.21 6.46
N ASN A 62 1.47 -27.70 5.25
CA ASN A 62 2.51 -26.70 5.00
C ASN A 62 1.91 -25.35 4.53
N THR A 63 0.59 -25.19 4.63
CA THR A 63 -0.12 -23.94 4.29
C THR A 63 -0.56 -23.23 5.56
N ILE A 64 -0.25 -21.94 5.65
CA ILE A 64 -0.53 -21.10 6.82
C ILE A 64 -1.53 -20.03 6.42
N ILE A 65 -2.65 -19.98 7.14
CA ILE A 65 -3.68 -18.95 7.06
C ILE A 65 -4.00 -18.45 8.47
N ASN A 66 -4.76 -17.37 8.58
CA ASN A 66 -5.20 -16.79 9.85
C ASN A 66 -4.06 -16.37 10.81
N PHE A 67 -2.85 -16.17 10.30
CA PHE A 67 -1.65 -15.87 11.08
C PHE A 67 -1.64 -14.46 11.69
N LYS A 68 -2.47 -13.52 11.19
CA LYS A 68 -2.63 -12.16 11.79
C LYS A 68 -3.03 -12.24 13.28
N HIS A 69 -3.86 -13.21 13.64
CA HIS A 69 -4.28 -13.43 15.02
C HIS A 69 -3.16 -13.88 15.96
N LEU A 70 -2.11 -14.48 15.43
CA LEU A 70 -1.01 -15.02 16.21
C LEU A 70 0.07 -13.97 16.50
N LEU A 71 0.04 -12.86 15.76
CA LEU A 71 1.09 -11.84 15.79
C LEU A 71 1.24 -11.22 17.20
N GLY A 72 2.45 -11.28 17.75
CA GLY A 72 2.77 -10.75 19.06
C GLY A 72 2.13 -11.49 20.25
N ARG A 73 1.52 -12.66 20.03
CA ARG A 73 0.86 -13.46 21.06
C ARG A 73 1.74 -14.61 21.56
N LYS A 74 1.29 -15.24 22.64
CA LYS A 74 1.93 -16.41 23.24
C LYS A 74 1.15 -17.68 22.94
N PHE A 75 1.84 -18.82 22.97
CA PHE A 75 1.23 -20.12 22.68
C PHE A 75 0.12 -20.47 23.67
N SER A 76 0.33 -20.25 24.97
CA SER A 76 -0.65 -20.54 26.03
C SER A 76 -1.81 -19.57 26.10
N ASP A 77 -1.79 -18.45 25.33
CA ASP A 77 -2.88 -17.46 25.29
C ASP A 77 -4.21 -18.11 24.89
N GLN A 78 -5.26 -17.81 25.65
CA GLN A 78 -6.62 -18.34 25.40
C GLN A 78 -7.12 -18.03 24.00
N VAL A 79 -6.85 -16.83 23.47
CA VAL A 79 -7.22 -16.45 22.10
C VAL A 79 -6.46 -17.31 21.11
N THR A 80 -5.15 -17.51 21.31
CA THR A 80 -4.32 -18.38 20.47
C THR A 80 -4.86 -19.80 20.44
N GLN A 81 -5.19 -20.37 21.60
CA GLN A 81 -5.72 -21.74 21.70
C GLN A 81 -7.12 -21.86 21.06
N LYS A 82 -7.98 -20.84 21.20
CA LYS A 82 -9.29 -20.79 20.52
C LYS A 82 -9.15 -20.80 19.00
N TYR A 83 -8.19 -20.02 18.45
CA TYR A 83 -7.95 -19.92 17.01
C TYR A 83 -7.13 -21.09 16.43
N ARG A 84 -6.52 -21.92 17.27
CA ARG A 84 -5.70 -23.08 16.83
C ARG A 84 -6.44 -24.00 15.85
N LYS A 85 -7.74 -24.22 16.05
CA LYS A 85 -8.57 -25.04 15.13
C LYS A 85 -8.65 -24.51 13.69
N PHE A 86 -8.41 -23.20 13.52
CA PHE A 86 -8.44 -22.52 12.22
C PHE A 86 -7.04 -22.38 11.58
N ILE A 87 -6.01 -22.99 12.19
CA ILE A 87 -4.64 -23.03 11.65
C ILE A 87 -4.39 -24.40 11.05
N PRO A 88 -4.16 -24.49 9.71
CA PRO A 88 -4.02 -25.79 9.04
C PRO A 88 -2.73 -26.52 9.40
N CYS A 89 -1.59 -25.82 9.54
CA CYS A 89 -0.31 -26.40 9.89
C CYS A 89 -0.22 -26.81 11.38
N GLU A 90 0.85 -27.47 11.77
CA GLU A 90 1.13 -27.79 13.16
C GLU A 90 1.65 -26.54 13.89
N MET A 91 1.01 -26.21 15.01
CA MET A 91 1.42 -25.11 15.89
C MET A 91 2.09 -25.70 17.14
N ILE A 92 3.31 -25.30 17.43
CA ILE A 92 4.13 -25.76 18.54
C ILE A 92 4.50 -24.61 19.48
N GLN A 93 4.80 -24.96 20.72
CA GLN A 93 5.31 -24.03 21.72
C GLN A 93 6.84 -23.92 21.58
N LEU A 94 7.34 -22.69 21.45
CA LEU A 94 8.75 -22.36 21.47
C LEU A 94 9.19 -21.89 22.88
N PRO A 95 10.51 -21.72 23.12
CA PRO A 95 11.01 -21.08 24.34
C PRO A 95 10.31 -19.73 24.61
N ASN A 96 10.16 -19.36 25.87
CA ASN A 96 9.43 -18.16 26.33
C ASN A 96 7.94 -18.13 25.95
N ASP A 97 7.35 -19.30 25.73
CA ASP A 97 5.95 -19.46 25.33
C ASP A 97 5.63 -18.82 23.98
N ASP A 98 6.63 -18.68 23.12
CA ASP A 98 6.43 -18.17 21.77
C ASP A 98 5.74 -19.21 20.87
N ILE A 99 5.14 -18.72 19.77
CA ILE A 99 4.43 -19.58 18.81
C ILE A 99 5.37 -19.99 17.70
N GLY A 100 5.43 -21.30 17.42
CA GLY A 100 6.09 -21.87 16.26
C GLY A 100 5.07 -22.49 15.30
N LEU A 101 5.22 -22.22 14.01
CA LEU A 101 4.44 -22.79 12.91
C LEU A 101 5.36 -23.74 12.13
N LYS A 102 5.09 -25.04 12.24
CA LYS A 102 5.93 -26.12 11.73
C LYS A 102 5.48 -26.51 10.32
N VAL A 103 6.42 -26.54 9.39
CA VAL A 103 6.18 -26.82 7.98
C VAL A 103 7.37 -27.57 7.36
N GLN A 104 7.15 -28.20 6.20
CA GLN A 104 8.21 -28.76 5.35
C GLN A 104 8.63 -27.72 4.30
N TYR A 105 9.92 -27.37 4.27
CA TYR A 105 10.49 -26.42 3.34
C TYR A 105 11.81 -26.95 2.79
N PHE A 106 11.92 -27.13 1.46
CA PHE A 106 13.04 -27.81 0.78
C PHE A 106 13.38 -29.19 1.37
N ASN A 107 12.35 -30.01 1.63
CA ASN A 107 12.46 -31.34 2.26
C ASN A 107 13.00 -31.34 3.70
N GLU A 108 13.10 -30.17 4.33
CA GLU A 108 13.48 -30.04 5.73
C GLU A 108 12.31 -29.57 6.58
N GLU A 109 12.22 -30.07 7.80
CA GLU A 109 11.28 -29.56 8.77
C GLU A 109 11.79 -28.19 9.28
N ARG A 110 10.97 -27.17 9.13
CA ARG A 110 11.29 -25.80 9.57
C ARG A 110 10.16 -25.25 10.43
N VAL A 111 10.54 -24.39 11.35
CA VAL A 111 9.60 -23.70 12.25
C VAL A 111 9.74 -22.20 12.05
N PHE A 112 8.63 -21.56 11.74
CA PHE A 112 8.54 -20.11 11.55
C PHE A 112 7.72 -19.48 12.67
N THR A 113 8.13 -18.30 13.14
CA THR A 113 7.28 -17.48 14.02
C THR A 113 6.20 -16.76 13.21
N PRO A 114 5.11 -16.31 13.85
CA PRO A 114 4.09 -15.51 13.18
C PRO A 114 4.66 -14.27 12.49
N GLU A 115 5.64 -13.60 13.10
CA GLU A 115 6.31 -12.42 12.54
C GLU A 115 7.05 -12.73 11.24
N GLN A 116 7.71 -13.89 11.16
CA GLN A 116 8.38 -14.35 9.93
C GLN A 116 7.37 -14.66 8.82
N VAL A 117 6.23 -15.27 9.16
CA VAL A 117 5.17 -15.55 8.19
C VAL A 117 4.53 -14.26 7.68
N VAL A 118 4.28 -13.29 8.58
CA VAL A 118 3.80 -11.96 8.21
C VAL A 118 4.81 -11.25 7.32
N ALA A 119 6.10 -11.30 7.66
CA ALA A 119 7.15 -10.70 6.83
C ALA A 119 7.19 -11.30 5.42
N THR A 120 7.15 -12.62 5.31
CA THR A 120 7.04 -13.34 4.02
C THR A 120 5.85 -12.87 3.20
N PHE A 121 4.70 -12.69 3.85
CA PHE A 121 3.51 -12.21 3.16
C PHE A 121 3.61 -10.73 2.74
N LEU A 122 4.21 -9.88 3.58
CA LEU A 122 4.46 -8.47 3.24
C LEU A 122 5.42 -8.32 2.05
N VAL A 123 6.41 -9.21 1.92
CA VAL A 123 7.27 -9.29 0.72
C VAL A 123 6.43 -9.52 -0.53
N LYS A 124 5.42 -10.41 -0.48
CA LYS A 124 4.52 -10.62 -1.62
C LYS A 124 3.71 -9.37 -1.97
N LEU A 125 3.20 -8.63 -0.97
CA LEU A 125 2.49 -7.38 -1.24
C LEU A 125 3.41 -6.33 -1.87
N LYS A 126 4.67 -6.27 -1.43
CA LYS A 126 5.70 -5.45 -2.05
C LYS A 126 5.94 -5.85 -3.51
N ASP A 127 6.16 -7.13 -3.79
CA ASP A 127 6.39 -7.65 -5.14
C ASP A 127 5.22 -7.36 -6.08
N ILE A 128 3.98 -7.52 -5.63
CA ILE A 128 2.78 -7.16 -6.39
C ILE A 128 2.81 -5.68 -6.75
N THR A 129 3.19 -4.83 -5.80
CA THR A 129 3.25 -3.38 -6.02
C THR A 129 4.32 -3.02 -7.03
N GLU A 130 5.50 -3.64 -6.96
CA GLU A 130 6.64 -3.40 -7.86
C GLU A 130 6.39 -3.91 -9.28
N ASN A 131 5.69 -5.04 -9.42
CA ASN A 131 5.36 -5.66 -10.71
C ASN A 131 4.06 -5.16 -11.34
N SER A 132 3.33 -4.25 -10.69
CA SER A 132 2.10 -3.69 -11.24
C SER A 132 2.37 -2.97 -12.57
N SER A 133 1.39 -2.95 -13.48
CA SER A 133 1.48 -2.43 -14.85
C SER A 133 2.03 -0.99 -14.98
N HIS A 134 2.16 -0.28 -13.87
CA HIS A 134 2.69 1.08 -13.79
C HIS A 134 4.01 1.16 -13.00
N GLY A 135 4.69 0.04 -12.79
CA GLY A 135 6.06 -0.12 -12.35
C GLY A 135 6.58 0.86 -11.29
N MET A 136 6.15 0.72 -10.04
CA MET A 136 6.87 1.35 -8.93
C MET A 136 8.10 0.51 -8.60
N ARG A 137 9.26 0.88 -9.09
CA ARG A 137 10.52 0.20 -8.72
C ARG A 137 10.96 0.63 -7.32
N ASN A 138 11.45 -0.32 -6.53
CA ASN A 138 11.97 -0.13 -5.18
C ASN A 138 10.95 0.46 -4.19
N VAL A 139 9.91 -0.29 -3.90
CA VAL A 139 8.96 0.02 -2.83
C VAL A 139 9.65 -0.16 -1.48
N THR A 140 9.85 0.94 -0.77
CA THR A 140 10.44 0.97 0.58
C THR A 140 9.45 1.48 1.60
N ASP A 141 8.88 2.66 1.38
CA ASP A 141 8.03 3.34 2.35
C ASP A 141 6.59 2.89 2.25
N CYS A 142 5.99 2.59 3.40
CA CYS A 142 4.60 2.15 3.47
C CYS A 142 3.92 2.61 4.76
N VAL A 143 2.58 2.59 4.74
CA VAL A 143 1.72 2.61 5.93
C VAL A 143 0.98 1.28 5.97
N VAL A 144 0.99 0.60 7.13
CA VAL A 144 0.30 -0.68 7.31
C VAL A 144 -0.83 -0.51 8.31
N SER A 145 -2.01 -1.03 8.00
CA SER A 145 -3.16 -0.97 8.88
C SER A 145 -3.15 -2.07 9.95
N VAL A 146 -3.69 -1.75 11.12
CA VAL A 146 -3.92 -2.68 12.22
C VAL A 146 -5.31 -2.47 12.82
N PRO A 147 -5.92 -3.50 13.41
CA PRO A 147 -7.12 -3.32 14.20
C PRO A 147 -6.90 -2.32 15.35
N PHE A 148 -7.92 -1.53 15.64
CA PHE A 148 -7.92 -0.57 16.74
C PHE A 148 -7.49 -1.22 18.09
N TYR A 149 -7.96 -2.43 18.35
CA TYR A 149 -7.71 -3.17 19.59
C TYR A 149 -6.32 -3.83 19.69
N PHE A 150 -5.40 -3.63 18.73
CA PHE A 150 -4.05 -4.17 18.87
C PHE A 150 -3.31 -3.51 20.02
N ALA A 151 -2.85 -4.36 20.96
CA ALA A 151 -2.01 -3.96 22.09
C ALA A 151 -0.59 -3.57 21.64
N ASP A 152 0.19 -2.93 22.50
CA ASP A 152 1.57 -2.50 22.27
C ASP A 152 2.45 -3.63 21.70
N ALA A 153 2.40 -4.82 22.31
CA ALA A 153 3.16 -6.00 21.87
C ALA A 153 2.86 -6.39 20.40
N GLN A 154 1.57 -6.36 20.01
CA GLN A 154 1.16 -6.71 18.65
C GLN A 154 1.60 -5.66 17.61
N ARG A 155 1.57 -4.37 17.99
CA ARG A 155 2.07 -3.28 17.12
C ARG A 155 3.58 -3.37 16.93
N ARG A 156 4.34 -3.66 18.01
CA ARG A 156 5.79 -3.92 17.94
C ARG A 156 6.09 -5.15 17.08
N ALA A 157 5.33 -6.24 17.21
CA ALA A 157 5.48 -7.44 16.41
C ALA A 157 5.28 -7.15 14.91
N LEU A 158 4.27 -6.34 14.54
CA LEU A 158 4.09 -5.92 13.15
C LEU A 158 5.26 -5.07 12.64
N LEU A 159 5.76 -4.10 13.42
CA LEU A 159 6.94 -3.32 13.02
C LEU A 159 8.16 -4.21 12.79
N THR A 160 8.35 -5.22 13.64
CA THR A 160 9.42 -6.22 13.45
C THR A 160 9.22 -7.01 12.15
N ALA A 161 8.00 -7.48 11.86
CA ALA A 161 7.70 -8.17 10.61
C ALA A 161 7.95 -7.29 9.38
N VAL A 162 7.59 -6.01 9.44
CA VAL A 162 7.84 -5.02 8.36
C VAL A 162 9.35 -4.84 8.13
N ARG A 163 10.17 -4.75 9.21
CA ARG A 163 11.63 -4.67 9.08
C ARG A 163 12.23 -5.95 8.49
N ILE A 164 11.74 -7.11 8.91
CA ILE A 164 12.18 -8.41 8.34
C ILE A 164 11.87 -8.46 6.84
N ALA A 165 10.73 -7.93 6.41
CA ALA A 165 10.36 -7.83 4.99
C ALA A 165 11.19 -6.82 4.18
N GLY A 166 12.06 -6.05 4.84
CA GLY A 166 12.86 -5.00 4.19
C GLY A 166 12.04 -3.78 3.76
N LEU A 167 10.97 -3.48 4.49
CA LEU A 167 10.13 -2.31 4.31
C LEU A 167 10.37 -1.27 5.41
N ASN A 168 10.13 -0.01 5.12
CA ASN A 168 10.14 1.11 6.05
C ASN A 168 8.69 1.53 6.35
N CYS A 169 8.19 1.17 7.53
CA CYS A 169 6.86 1.59 7.97
C CYS A 169 6.90 3.03 8.47
N LEU A 170 6.36 3.97 7.73
CA LEU A 170 6.25 5.37 8.16
C LEU A 170 5.30 5.51 9.34
N GLN A 171 4.22 4.73 9.32
CA GLN A 171 3.25 4.67 10.42
C GLN A 171 2.44 3.36 10.37
N ILE A 172 2.15 2.80 11.56
CA ILE A 172 1.04 1.87 11.73
C ILE A 172 -0.22 2.69 11.95
N LEU A 173 -1.27 2.43 11.17
CA LEU A 173 -2.53 3.16 11.21
C LEU A 173 -3.67 2.24 11.64
N ASN A 174 -4.55 2.69 12.55
CA ASN A 174 -5.74 1.92 12.88
C ASN A 174 -6.67 1.79 11.66
N GLU A 175 -7.21 0.60 11.42
CA GLU A 175 -8.14 0.32 10.32
C GLU A 175 -9.32 1.28 10.31
N THR A 176 -9.90 1.53 11.48
CA THR A 176 -11.00 2.47 11.67
C THR A 176 -10.63 3.91 11.31
N THR A 177 -9.42 4.33 11.66
CA THR A 177 -8.89 5.66 11.32
C THR A 177 -8.55 5.77 9.84
N ALA A 178 -8.06 4.70 9.22
CA ALA A 178 -7.84 4.63 7.77
C ALA A 178 -9.15 4.83 7.00
N VAL A 179 -10.21 4.12 7.40
CA VAL A 179 -11.56 4.28 6.83
C VAL A 179 -12.05 5.72 7.00
N ALA A 180 -11.93 6.27 8.20
CA ALA A 180 -12.34 7.64 8.50
C ALA A 180 -11.59 8.67 7.65
N LEU A 181 -10.28 8.49 7.45
CA LEU A 181 -9.47 9.35 6.59
C LEU A 181 -9.90 9.26 5.12
N ALA A 182 -10.11 8.03 4.61
CA ALA A 182 -10.59 7.81 3.25
C ALA A 182 -11.95 8.47 2.99
N TYR A 183 -12.84 8.49 3.98
CA TYR A 183 -14.12 9.15 3.91
C TYR A 183 -14.00 10.67 3.93
N GLY A 184 -13.22 11.23 4.89
CA GLY A 184 -13.24 12.66 5.20
C GLY A 184 -12.41 13.53 4.27
N ILE A 185 -11.29 13.02 3.74
CA ILE A 185 -10.31 13.85 3.01
C ILE A 185 -10.88 14.52 1.75
N TYR A 186 -11.84 13.89 1.08
CA TYR A 186 -12.47 14.42 -0.13
C TYR A 186 -13.73 15.24 0.12
N LYS A 187 -14.23 15.26 1.38
CA LYS A 187 -15.43 16.04 1.72
C LYS A 187 -15.10 17.53 1.74
N GLN A 188 -15.89 18.31 0.98
CA GLN A 188 -15.76 19.77 0.90
C GLN A 188 -16.77 20.49 1.79
N ASP A 189 -17.83 19.80 2.18
CA ASP A 189 -18.99 20.27 2.93
C ASP A 189 -18.87 20.05 4.45
N LEU A 190 -17.65 19.92 4.97
CA LEU A 190 -17.42 19.75 6.39
C LEU A 190 -17.57 21.07 7.15
N PRO A 191 -18.11 21.06 8.40
CA PRO A 191 -18.23 22.23 9.24
C PRO A 191 -16.90 22.95 9.45
N ALA A 192 -16.93 24.26 9.65
CA ALA A 192 -15.74 25.04 9.98
C ALA A 192 -15.14 24.61 11.33
N GLU A 193 -13.90 24.97 11.60
CA GLU A 193 -13.20 24.53 12.81
C GLU A 193 -13.88 24.97 14.12
N ASN A 194 -14.53 26.14 14.08
CA ASN A 194 -15.29 26.75 15.20
C ASN A 194 -16.76 26.33 15.27
N GLU A 195 -17.23 25.49 14.37
CA GLU A 195 -18.59 24.95 14.35
C GLU A 195 -18.65 23.57 14.99
N ALA A 196 -19.87 23.14 15.37
CA ALA A 196 -20.09 21.79 15.89
C ALA A 196 -19.66 20.73 14.85
N PRO A 197 -18.84 19.75 15.23
CA PRO A 197 -18.34 18.77 14.28
C PRO A 197 -19.45 17.87 13.74
N ARG A 198 -19.29 17.41 12.51
CA ARG A 198 -20.11 16.33 11.95
C ARG A 198 -19.67 15.00 12.51
N ILE A 199 -20.56 14.30 13.17
CA ILE A 199 -20.27 12.97 13.77
C ILE A 199 -20.72 11.88 12.82
N VAL A 200 -19.79 10.97 12.47
CA VAL A 200 -20.04 9.82 11.60
C VAL A 200 -19.62 8.54 12.32
N ALA A 201 -20.45 7.52 12.26
CA ALA A 201 -20.14 6.19 12.74
C ALA A 201 -19.63 5.33 11.58
N PHE A 202 -18.52 4.61 11.78
CA PHE A 202 -18.05 3.56 10.88
C PHE A 202 -18.16 2.23 11.59
N ILE A 203 -18.83 1.28 10.95
CA ILE A 203 -19.03 -0.07 11.45
C ILE A 203 -18.27 -1.01 10.52
N ASP A 204 -17.19 -1.56 11.02
CA ASP A 204 -16.36 -2.51 10.29
C ASP A 204 -16.58 -3.92 10.83
N VAL A 205 -17.26 -4.76 10.05
CA VAL A 205 -17.37 -6.19 10.37
C VAL A 205 -16.52 -6.98 9.38
N GLY A 206 -15.32 -7.29 9.85
CA GLY A 206 -14.31 -8.01 9.09
C GLY A 206 -14.48 -9.53 9.14
N HIS A 207 -13.42 -10.26 8.79
CA HIS A 207 -13.42 -11.72 8.84
C HIS A 207 -13.33 -12.25 10.27
N SER A 208 -12.52 -11.62 11.13
CA SER A 208 -12.12 -12.17 12.43
C SER A 208 -12.65 -11.39 13.63
N ALA A 209 -13.08 -10.16 13.41
CA ALA A 209 -13.58 -9.28 14.47
C ALA A 209 -14.55 -8.26 13.89
N ALA A 210 -15.36 -7.65 14.77
CA ALA A 210 -16.12 -6.44 14.49
C ALA A 210 -15.51 -5.26 15.25
N GLN A 211 -15.45 -4.10 14.61
CA GLN A 211 -15.01 -2.82 15.16
C GLN A 211 -16.05 -1.76 14.84
N ALA A 212 -16.27 -0.82 15.75
CA ALA A 212 -17.13 0.32 15.49
C ALA A 212 -16.49 1.58 16.09
N VAL A 213 -16.55 2.70 15.37
CA VAL A 213 -15.90 3.95 15.76
C VAL A 213 -16.81 5.15 15.51
N LEU A 214 -16.80 6.14 16.43
CA LEU A 214 -17.36 7.45 16.20
C LEU A 214 -16.26 8.46 15.88
N VAL A 215 -16.44 9.20 14.81
CA VAL A 215 -15.48 10.19 14.33
C VAL A 215 -16.14 11.54 14.16
N ALA A 216 -15.50 12.56 14.69
CA ALA A 216 -15.90 13.97 14.55
C ALA A 216 -15.08 14.62 13.44
N TYR A 217 -15.75 15.28 12.50
CA TYR A 217 -15.16 15.96 11.36
C TYR A 217 -15.40 17.47 11.40
N ASN A 218 -14.34 18.22 11.26
CA ASN A 218 -14.33 19.63 10.85
C ASN A 218 -13.47 19.77 9.59
N LYS A 219 -13.51 20.94 8.97
CA LYS A 219 -12.74 21.23 7.77
C LYS A 219 -11.24 21.04 8.01
N GLY A 220 -10.62 20.08 7.29
CA GLY A 220 -9.20 19.78 7.42
C GLY A 220 -8.81 18.95 8.67
N LYS A 221 -9.78 18.42 9.41
CA LYS A 221 -9.52 17.69 10.66
C LYS A 221 -10.49 16.54 10.88
N LEU A 222 -9.99 15.42 11.36
CA LEU A 222 -10.80 14.37 11.97
C LEU A 222 -10.29 14.07 13.38
N THR A 223 -11.22 13.75 14.27
CA THR A 223 -10.93 13.31 15.65
C THR A 223 -11.73 12.05 15.94
N VAL A 224 -11.05 10.98 16.32
CA VAL A 224 -11.68 9.75 16.79
C VAL A 224 -12.18 9.99 18.22
N LEU A 225 -13.51 9.92 18.41
CA LEU A 225 -14.14 10.15 19.72
C LEU A 225 -14.03 8.92 20.61
N GLY A 226 -14.08 7.74 20.04
CA GLY A 226 -13.94 6.46 20.70
C GLY A 226 -14.27 5.32 19.74
N ALA A 227 -13.87 4.11 20.10
CA ALA A 227 -14.12 2.92 19.33
C ALA A 227 -14.34 1.71 20.24
N THR A 228 -15.17 0.78 19.79
CA THR A 228 -15.45 -0.50 20.44
C THR A 228 -15.13 -1.65 19.51
N TYR A 229 -14.92 -2.84 20.05
CA TYR A 229 -14.60 -4.03 19.28
C TYR A 229 -15.19 -5.30 19.90
N ASP A 230 -15.35 -6.33 19.07
CA ASP A 230 -15.70 -7.68 19.51
C ASP A 230 -14.90 -8.70 18.68
N LEU A 231 -14.05 -9.49 19.37
CA LEU A 231 -13.18 -10.52 18.75
C LEU A 231 -13.92 -11.81 18.42
N GLU A 232 -15.16 -11.96 18.84
CA GLU A 232 -15.94 -13.16 18.62
C GLU A 232 -16.97 -12.99 17.50
N VAL A 233 -17.05 -11.76 16.93
CA VAL A 233 -17.96 -11.42 15.85
C VAL A 233 -17.16 -11.12 14.60
N GLY A 234 -17.25 -12.00 13.61
CA GLY A 234 -16.59 -11.83 12.31
C GLY A 234 -17.03 -12.91 11.34
N GLY A 235 -16.68 -12.77 10.08
CA GLY A 235 -17.06 -13.73 9.02
C GLY A 235 -16.74 -15.17 9.36
N LEU A 236 -15.59 -15.41 9.99
CA LEU A 236 -15.16 -16.73 10.44
C LEU A 236 -16.10 -17.36 11.47
N ALA A 237 -16.58 -16.54 12.43
CA ALA A 237 -17.53 -17.03 13.42
C ALA A 237 -18.87 -17.43 12.80
N PHE A 238 -19.36 -16.65 11.84
CA PHE A 238 -20.56 -16.99 11.08
C PHE A 238 -20.36 -18.25 10.23
N ASP A 239 -19.19 -18.42 9.61
CA ASP A 239 -18.84 -19.64 8.86
C ASP A 239 -18.76 -20.86 9.78
N ASP A 240 -18.23 -20.69 10.98
CA ASP A 240 -18.13 -21.77 11.97
C ASP A 240 -19.51 -22.25 12.47
N VAL A 241 -20.47 -21.33 12.66
CA VAL A 241 -21.87 -21.67 12.97
C VAL A 241 -22.48 -22.54 11.86
N ILE A 242 -22.29 -22.18 10.60
CA ILE A 242 -22.77 -22.97 9.44
C ILE A 242 -22.05 -24.30 9.38
N ARG A 243 -20.74 -24.32 9.60
CA ARG A 243 -19.92 -25.54 9.61
C ARG A 243 -20.39 -26.50 10.72
N GLU A 244 -20.67 -26.00 11.92
CA GLU A 244 -21.18 -26.83 13.02
C GLU A 244 -22.51 -27.48 12.68
N TYR A 245 -23.42 -26.73 12.09
CA TYR A 245 -24.70 -27.25 11.60
C TYR A 245 -24.50 -28.39 10.57
N PHE A 246 -23.70 -28.18 9.53
CA PHE A 246 -23.47 -29.19 8.50
C PHE A 246 -22.64 -30.38 9.05
N SER A 247 -21.69 -30.15 9.95
CA SER A 247 -20.96 -31.25 10.58
C SER A 247 -21.89 -32.19 11.35
N LYS A 248 -22.87 -31.63 12.08
CA LYS A 248 -23.88 -32.40 12.76
C LYS A 248 -24.79 -33.14 11.76
N LEU A 249 -25.27 -32.45 10.72
CA LEU A 249 -26.08 -33.05 9.67
C LEU A 249 -25.36 -34.22 9.00
N PHE A 250 -24.07 -34.09 8.68
CA PHE A 250 -23.27 -35.14 8.04
C PHE A 250 -23.00 -36.30 8.97
N TYR A 251 -22.80 -36.03 10.26
CA TYR A 251 -22.71 -37.10 11.25
C TYR A 251 -24.01 -37.89 11.36
N ASP A 252 -25.16 -37.19 11.44
CA ASP A 252 -26.47 -37.84 11.59
C ASP A 252 -26.87 -38.64 10.33
N THR A 253 -26.58 -38.11 9.13
CA THR A 253 -26.98 -38.70 7.85
C THR A 253 -26.01 -39.74 7.33
N TYR A 254 -24.71 -39.37 7.29
CA TYR A 254 -23.69 -40.19 6.62
C TYR A 254 -22.76 -40.88 7.60
N LYS A 255 -22.88 -40.63 8.93
CA LYS A 255 -21.96 -41.11 10.00
C LYS A 255 -20.53 -40.63 9.78
N ILE A 256 -20.32 -39.46 9.20
CA ILE A 256 -19.03 -38.83 8.98
C ILE A 256 -18.74 -37.88 10.10
N ASP A 257 -17.64 -38.11 10.81
CA ASP A 257 -17.08 -37.13 11.76
C ASP A 257 -16.07 -36.22 11.03
N VAL A 258 -16.51 -35.03 10.67
CA VAL A 258 -15.71 -34.02 9.97
C VAL A 258 -14.50 -33.59 10.78
N THR A 259 -14.56 -33.65 12.11
CA THR A 259 -13.47 -33.20 13.00
C THR A 259 -12.26 -34.15 12.98
N SER A 260 -12.46 -35.39 12.57
CA SER A 260 -11.40 -36.41 12.47
C SER A 260 -10.47 -36.19 11.28
N ASN A 261 -10.88 -35.40 10.27
CA ASN A 261 -10.08 -35.13 9.07
C ASN A 261 -9.93 -33.62 8.83
N LYS A 262 -8.73 -33.11 9.04
CA LYS A 262 -8.42 -31.69 8.90
C LYS A 262 -8.70 -31.13 7.49
N ARG A 263 -8.43 -31.94 6.43
CA ARG A 263 -8.72 -31.53 5.05
C ARG A 263 -10.23 -31.38 4.81
N ALA A 264 -11.03 -32.35 5.26
CA ALA A 264 -12.49 -32.27 5.15
C ALA A 264 -13.02 -31.06 5.94
N TRP A 265 -12.48 -30.82 7.12
CA TRP A 265 -12.86 -29.72 7.99
C TRP A 265 -12.68 -28.36 7.28
N PHE A 266 -11.52 -28.09 6.66
CA PHE A 266 -11.25 -26.84 5.93
C PHE A 266 -12.06 -26.74 4.63
N ARG A 267 -12.24 -27.86 3.90
CA ARG A 267 -13.10 -27.88 2.71
C ARG A 267 -14.55 -27.50 3.06
N LEU A 268 -15.08 -28.03 4.16
CA LEU A 268 -16.41 -27.66 4.61
C LEU A 268 -16.48 -26.18 5.01
N LEU A 269 -15.47 -25.67 5.71
CA LEU A 269 -15.44 -24.26 6.09
C LEU A 269 -15.44 -23.34 4.87
N ASP A 270 -14.67 -23.67 3.83
CA ASP A 270 -14.64 -22.91 2.56
C ASP A 270 -16.02 -22.91 1.86
N GLU A 271 -16.70 -24.04 1.85
CA GLU A 271 -18.07 -24.11 1.29
C GLU A 271 -19.08 -23.35 2.16
N CYS A 272 -18.93 -23.34 3.48
CA CYS A 272 -19.76 -22.53 4.38
C CYS A 272 -19.60 -21.03 4.10
N GLU A 273 -18.38 -20.55 3.84
CA GLU A 273 -18.17 -19.16 3.42
C GLU A 273 -18.91 -18.84 2.12
N LYS A 274 -18.87 -19.73 1.13
CA LYS A 274 -19.59 -19.55 -0.14
C LYS A 274 -21.10 -19.46 0.07
N ILE A 275 -21.65 -20.38 0.86
CA ILE A 275 -23.09 -20.39 1.20
C ILE A 275 -23.48 -19.12 1.94
N LYS A 276 -22.72 -18.69 2.94
CA LYS A 276 -22.94 -17.43 3.66
C LYS A 276 -23.02 -16.24 2.70
N LYS A 277 -22.09 -16.15 1.75
CA LYS A 277 -22.10 -15.08 0.72
C LYS A 277 -23.35 -15.17 -0.17
N GLN A 278 -23.73 -16.36 -0.59
CA GLN A 278 -24.93 -16.57 -1.40
C GLN A 278 -26.22 -16.24 -0.63
N MET A 279 -26.32 -16.64 0.65
CA MET A 279 -27.45 -16.28 1.51
C MET A 279 -27.55 -14.78 1.77
N SER A 280 -26.45 -14.03 1.68
CA SER A 280 -26.48 -12.55 1.83
C SER A 280 -27.19 -11.88 0.64
N THR A 281 -27.14 -12.46 -0.55
CA THR A 281 -27.81 -11.95 -1.76
C THR A 281 -29.16 -12.62 -2.01
N ASN A 282 -29.30 -13.88 -1.63
CA ASN A 282 -30.49 -14.69 -1.93
C ASN A 282 -31.11 -15.23 -0.62
N SER A 283 -32.43 -15.12 -0.48
CA SER A 283 -33.19 -15.63 0.67
C SER A 283 -33.73 -17.06 0.48
N THR A 284 -33.61 -17.62 -0.73
CA THR A 284 -34.05 -19.00 -1.00
C THR A 284 -33.12 -20.02 -0.38
N SER A 285 -33.53 -21.30 -0.38
CA SER A 285 -32.65 -22.38 0.11
C SER A 285 -31.46 -22.59 -0.82
N ILE A 286 -30.25 -22.47 -0.28
CA ILE A 286 -29.01 -22.66 -0.99
C ILE A 286 -28.51 -24.09 -0.77
N PRO A 287 -28.24 -24.87 -1.84
CA PRO A 287 -27.68 -26.22 -1.72
C PRO A 287 -26.19 -26.15 -1.36
N LEU A 288 -25.73 -27.14 -0.60
CA LEU A 288 -24.32 -27.46 -0.38
C LEU A 288 -24.08 -28.87 -0.91
N ASN A 289 -23.16 -29.01 -1.87
CA ASN A 289 -22.76 -30.31 -2.42
C ASN A 289 -21.24 -30.35 -2.43
N ILE A 290 -20.66 -31.38 -1.81
CA ILE A 290 -19.20 -31.58 -1.81
C ILE A 290 -18.91 -33.01 -2.26
N GLU A 291 -18.35 -33.11 -3.45
CA GLU A 291 -17.95 -34.40 -4.05
C GLU A 291 -16.66 -34.94 -3.37
N CYS A 292 -16.58 -36.28 -3.25
CA CYS A 292 -15.41 -36.95 -2.63
C CYS A 292 -14.99 -36.26 -1.34
N PHE A 293 -15.95 -36.02 -0.44
CA PHE A 293 -15.70 -35.21 0.76
C PHE A 293 -14.82 -35.95 1.76
N MET A 294 -15.20 -37.16 2.11
CA MET A 294 -14.48 -38.01 3.06
C MET A 294 -14.85 -39.48 2.81
N ASN A 295 -13.88 -40.39 2.84
CA ASN A 295 -14.07 -41.83 2.59
C ASN A 295 -14.75 -42.11 1.23
N ASP A 296 -14.37 -41.35 0.19
CA ASP A 296 -14.95 -41.39 -1.18
C ASP A 296 -16.47 -41.18 -1.24
N MET A 297 -17.04 -40.55 -0.22
CA MET A 297 -18.48 -40.23 -0.18
C MET A 297 -18.71 -38.78 -0.52
N ASP A 298 -19.78 -38.54 -1.27
CA ASP A 298 -20.34 -37.23 -1.51
C ASP A 298 -21.29 -36.85 -0.38
N VAL A 299 -21.29 -35.58 -0.01
CA VAL A 299 -22.20 -35.06 1.00
C VAL A 299 -23.03 -33.93 0.43
N THR A 300 -24.29 -33.91 0.82
CA THR A 300 -25.24 -32.89 0.38
C THR A 300 -26.02 -32.31 1.56
N GLY A 301 -26.36 -31.03 1.44
CA GLY A 301 -27.18 -30.34 2.42
C GLY A 301 -27.82 -29.11 1.79
N LYS A 302 -28.58 -28.39 2.57
CA LYS A 302 -29.15 -27.09 2.17
C LYS A 302 -29.39 -26.23 3.39
N MET A 303 -29.31 -24.91 3.20
CA MET A 303 -29.61 -23.92 4.24
C MET A 303 -30.28 -22.70 3.61
N GLN A 304 -31.19 -22.07 4.34
CA GLN A 304 -31.78 -20.79 3.94
C GLN A 304 -31.41 -19.70 4.91
N ARG A 305 -31.52 -18.45 4.47
CA ARG A 305 -31.09 -17.27 5.26
C ARG A 305 -31.74 -17.21 6.64
N SER A 306 -33.05 -17.45 6.74
CA SER A 306 -33.76 -17.41 8.03
C SER A 306 -33.21 -18.42 9.03
N GLN A 307 -32.91 -19.64 8.58
CA GLN A 307 -32.29 -20.67 9.42
C GLN A 307 -30.88 -20.26 9.85
N PHE A 308 -30.09 -19.69 8.95
CA PHE A 308 -28.76 -19.16 9.26
C PHE A 308 -28.83 -18.04 10.31
N GLU A 309 -29.74 -17.07 10.13
CA GLU A 309 -29.92 -15.95 11.05
C GLU A 309 -30.37 -16.42 12.44
N GLU A 310 -31.25 -17.45 12.51
CA GLU A 310 -31.62 -18.06 13.77
C GLU A 310 -30.45 -18.73 14.50
N LEU A 311 -29.65 -19.53 13.78
CA LEU A 311 -28.44 -20.16 14.34
C LEU A 311 -27.39 -19.13 14.76
N ALA A 312 -27.28 -18.04 14.03
CA ALA A 312 -26.33 -16.96 14.28
C ALA A 312 -26.84 -15.90 15.29
N GLN A 313 -28.06 -16.05 15.84
CA GLN A 313 -28.64 -15.06 16.75
C GLN A 313 -27.70 -14.62 17.89
N PRO A 314 -26.95 -15.51 18.56
CA PRO A 314 -26.01 -15.10 19.59
C PRO A 314 -24.92 -14.13 19.08
N LEU A 315 -24.43 -14.31 17.84
CA LEU A 315 -23.47 -13.40 17.21
C LEU A 315 -24.12 -12.07 16.84
N LEU A 316 -25.35 -12.10 16.36
CA LEU A 316 -26.13 -10.91 15.99
C LEU A 316 -26.45 -10.06 17.23
N ASP A 317 -26.75 -10.68 18.37
CA ASP A 317 -26.96 -9.98 19.66
C ASP A 317 -25.68 -9.28 20.13
N ARG A 318 -24.51 -9.89 19.92
CA ARG A 318 -23.22 -9.26 20.22
C ARG A 318 -22.97 -8.03 19.34
N VAL A 319 -23.35 -8.07 18.06
CA VAL A 319 -23.30 -6.86 17.21
C VAL A 319 -24.12 -5.73 17.79
N ARG A 320 -25.33 -6.01 18.27
CA ARG A 320 -26.20 -5.02 18.94
C ARG A 320 -25.53 -4.41 20.16
N VAL A 321 -24.96 -5.27 21.02
CA VAL A 321 -24.23 -4.82 22.22
C VAL A 321 -23.02 -3.96 21.86
N LEU A 322 -22.23 -4.36 20.85
CA LEU A 322 -21.09 -3.60 20.36
C LEU A 322 -21.48 -2.16 19.98
N LEU A 323 -22.57 -2.01 19.20
CA LEU A 323 -23.03 -0.70 18.73
C LEU A 323 -23.63 0.15 19.86
N ALA A 324 -24.34 -0.48 20.80
CA ALA A 324 -24.86 0.22 21.97
C ALA A 324 -23.73 0.72 22.89
N ASN A 325 -22.70 -0.10 23.11
CA ASN A 325 -21.53 0.26 23.88
C ASN A 325 -20.78 1.44 23.24
N LEU A 326 -20.64 1.48 21.92
CA LEU A 326 -20.00 2.60 21.22
C LEU A 326 -20.66 3.94 21.56
N LEU A 327 -21.99 4.01 21.50
CA LEU A 327 -22.74 5.22 21.83
C LEU A 327 -22.57 5.59 23.32
N SER A 328 -22.65 4.59 24.21
CA SER A 328 -22.52 4.77 25.67
C SER A 328 -21.12 5.25 26.05
N GLU A 329 -20.06 4.61 25.56
CA GLU A 329 -18.67 4.95 25.88
C GLU A 329 -18.28 6.33 25.35
N CYS A 330 -18.77 6.71 24.18
CA CYS A 330 -18.56 8.05 23.64
C CYS A 330 -19.48 9.11 24.22
N GLY A 331 -20.42 8.76 25.10
CA GLY A 331 -21.39 9.69 25.67
C GLY A 331 -22.27 10.36 24.63
N LYS A 332 -22.57 9.66 23.53
CA LYS A 332 -23.33 10.17 22.39
C LYS A 332 -24.67 9.48 22.24
N LYS A 333 -25.68 10.23 21.79
CA LYS A 333 -26.95 9.67 21.40
C LYS A 333 -26.99 9.37 19.91
N ALA A 334 -27.83 8.41 19.51
CA ALA A 334 -27.98 8.02 18.09
C ALA A 334 -28.39 9.20 17.19
N GLU A 335 -29.15 10.16 17.72
CA GLU A 335 -29.60 11.35 17.00
C GLU A 335 -28.44 12.29 16.64
N GLU A 336 -27.40 12.35 17.49
CA GLU A 336 -26.21 13.19 17.26
C GLU A 336 -25.31 12.66 16.14
N VAL A 337 -25.42 11.38 15.80
CA VAL A 337 -24.68 10.76 14.71
C VAL A 337 -25.34 11.09 13.39
N GLU A 338 -24.71 11.87 12.53
CA GLU A 338 -25.30 12.31 11.25
C GLU A 338 -25.41 11.16 10.24
N SER A 339 -24.40 10.33 10.14
CA SER A 339 -24.33 9.26 9.14
C SER A 339 -23.65 8.01 9.73
N VAL A 340 -24.09 6.86 9.26
CA VAL A 340 -23.50 5.54 9.61
C VAL A 340 -23.02 4.90 8.32
N GLU A 341 -21.75 4.52 8.27
CA GLU A 341 -21.13 3.85 7.11
C GLU A 341 -20.73 2.42 7.46
N LEU A 342 -21.10 1.48 6.60
CA LEU A 342 -20.70 0.07 6.74
C LEU A 342 -19.46 -0.22 5.91
N VAL A 343 -18.48 -0.86 6.52
CA VAL A 343 -17.27 -1.37 5.89
C VAL A 343 -17.01 -2.81 6.35
N GLY A 344 -16.04 -3.48 5.72
CA GLY A 344 -15.75 -4.89 5.98
C GLY A 344 -16.72 -5.84 5.26
N GLY A 345 -16.18 -6.95 4.77
CA GLY A 345 -16.93 -7.90 3.92
C GLY A 345 -18.13 -8.55 4.60
N THR A 346 -18.08 -8.76 5.92
CA THR A 346 -19.14 -9.42 6.69
C THR A 346 -20.34 -8.50 6.96
N SER A 347 -20.14 -7.18 6.89
CA SER A 347 -21.24 -6.19 7.01
C SER A 347 -22.30 -6.33 5.92
N ARG A 348 -22.02 -7.10 4.87
CA ARG A 348 -22.97 -7.45 3.80
C ARG A 348 -24.08 -8.42 4.24
N ILE A 349 -23.96 -9.03 5.43
CA ILE A 349 -25.04 -9.87 6.01
C ILE A 349 -26.24 -8.97 6.31
N PRO A 350 -27.44 -9.23 5.74
CA PRO A 350 -28.60 -8.33 5.87
C PRO A 350 -29.02 -8.06 7.32
N ALA A 351 -28.90 -9.05 8.19
CA ALA A 351 -29.23 -8.91 9.61
C ALA A 351 -28.35 -7.86 10.32
N ILE A 352 -27.05 -7.74 9.95
CA ILE A 352 -26.14 -6.73 10.50
C ILE A 352 -26.61 -5.34 10.09
N LYS A 353 -26.96 -5.15 8.82
CA LYS A 353 -27.51 -3.87 8.33
C LYS A 353 -28.78 -3.48 9.09
N LYS A 354 -29.70 -4.45 9.30
CA LYS A 354 -30.92 -4.25 10.06
C LYS A 354 -30.66 -3.84 11.51
N ILE A 355 -29.78 -4.54 12.21
CA ILE A 355 -29.41 -4.22 13.59
C ILE A 355 -28.79 -2.82 13.68
N THR A 356 -27.93 -2.47 12.75
CA THR A 356 -27.33 -1.13 12.69
C THR A 356 -28.39 -0.06 12.51
N SER A 357 -29.36 -0.27 11.61
CA SER A 357 -30.49 0.65 11.43
C SER A 357 -31.35 0.80 12.69
N GLU A 358 -31.59 -0.30 13.40
CA GLU A 358 -32.36 -0.28 14.66
C GLU A 358 -31.65 0.49 15.77
N VAL A 359 -30.34 0.31 15.93
CA VAL A 359 -29.56 0.97 17.00
C VAL A 359 -29.39 2.47 16.74
N PHE A 360 -29.13 2.86 15.50
CA PHE A 360 -28.90 4.28 15.16
C PHE A 360 -30.17 5.02 14.71
N GLY A 361 -31.30 4.35 14.54
CA GLY A 361 -32.56 4.94 14.08
C GLY A 361 -32.50 5.49 12.64
N LYS A 362 -31.52 5.06 11.85
CA LYS A 362 -31.34 5.50 10.45
C LYS A 362 -30.68 4.41 9.60
N GLU A 363 -30.94 4.42 8.30
CA GLU A 363 -30.36 3.45 7.38
C GLU A 363 -28.86 3.68 7.24
N PRO A 364 -28.03 2.65 7.48
CA PRO A 364 -26.61 2.74 7.23
C PRO A 364 -26.30 2.80 5.74
N LYS A 365 -25.25 3.57 5.40
CA LYS A 365 -24.79 3.81 4.04
C LYS A 365 -23.63 2.88 3.70
N THR A 366 -23.39 2.71 2.41
CA THR A 366 -22.24 2.00 1.84
C THR A 366 -21.62 2.85 0.73
N THR A 367 -21.31 4.12 1.05
CA THR A 367 -20.79 5.08 0.06
C THR A 367 -19.33 4.82 -0.29
N MET A 368 -18.64 4.02 0.53
CA MET A 368 -17.26 3.62 0.33
C MET A 368 -17.20 2.19 -0.20
N ASN A 369 -16.11 1.85 -0.89
CA ASN A 369 -15.84 0.44 -1.18
C ASN A 369 -15.50 -0.27 0.13
N GLN A 370 -16.36 -1.19 0.55
CA GLN A 370 -16.28 -1.88 1.84
C GLN A 370 -15.01 -2.70 2.03
N ASP A 371 -14.37 -3.14 0.95
CA ASP A 371 -13.17 -3.98 0.97
C ASP A 371 -11.88 -3.16 0.81
N GLU A 372 -11.93 -1.99 0.14
CA GLU A 372 -10.74 -1.21 -0.24
C GLU A 372 -10.53 0.05 0.63
N ALA A 373 -11.51 0.42 1.45
CA ALA A 373 -11.50 1.68 2.20
C ALA A 373 -10.27 1.82 3.12
N VAL A 374 -9.89 0.74 3.78
CA VAL A 374 -8.72 0.70 4.69
C VAL A 374 -7.42 0.92 3.91
N ALA A 375 -7.19 0.18 2.83
CA ALA A 375 -5.98 0.33 2.00
C ALA A 375 -5.86 1.74 1.42
N ARG A 376 -6.98 2.30 0.93
CA ARG A 376 -7.03 3.67 0.39
C ARG A 376 -6.70 4.70 1.46
N GLY A 377 -7.23 4.56 2.68
CA GLY A 377 -6.90 5.43 3.81
C GLY A 377 -5.44 5.32 4.25
N ALA A 378 -4.88 4.11 4.26
CA ALA A 378 -3.47 3.88 4.56
C ALA A 378 -2.55 4.54 3.50
N ALA A 379 -2.88 4.43 2.21
CA ALA A 379 -2.14 5.10 1.14
C ALA A 379 -2.24 6.64 1.22
N MET A 380 -3.41 7.18 1.58
CA MET A 380 -3.59 8.61 1.84
C MET A 380 -2.70 9.07 2.99
N LYS A 381 -2.67 8.32 4.09
CA LYS A 381 -1.80 8.63 5.24
C LYS A 381 -0.33 8.58 4.84
N CYS A 382 0.07 7.60 4.06
CA CYS A 382 1.42 7.50 3.51
C CYS A 382 1.78 8.74 2.66
N ALA A 383 0.83 9.22 1.83
CA ALA A 383 1.02 10.42 1.02
C ALA A 383 1.14 11.70 1.88
N ILE A 384 0.36 11.82 2.96
CA ILE A 384 0.47 12.94 3.92
C ILE A 384 1.84 12.96 4.62
N LEU A 385 2.40 11.79 4.92
CA LEU A 385 3.70 11.66 5.59
C LEU A 385 4.89 11.79 4.64
N SER A 386 4.67 11.68 3.34
CA SER A 386 5.73 11.71 2.33
C SER A 386 6.01 13.14 1.86
N PRO A 387 7.27 13.63 1.92
CA PRO A 387 7.61 14.96 1.42
C PRO A 387 7.49 15.09 -0.11
N ALA A 388 7.37 13.96 -0.83
CA ALA A 388 7.26 13.94 -2.29
C ALA A 388 5.85 14.28 -2.81
N PHE A 389 4.83 14.28 -1.95
CA PHE A 389 3.45 14.53 -2.33
C PHE A 389 2.93 15.80 -1.65
N LYS A 390 2.38 16.74 -2.44
CA LYS A 390 1.59 17.84 -1.89
C LYS A 390 0.15 17.36 -1.71
N VAL A 391 -0.18 16.94 -0.51
CA VAL A 391 -1.52 16.58 -0.11
C VAL A 391 -2.14 17.74 0.65
N ARG A 392 -3.45 17.90 0.55
CA ARG A 392 -4.19 18.88 1.37
C ARG A 392 -3.94 18.59 2.85
N ASP A 393 -3.68 19.62 3.62
CA ASP A 393 -3.54 19.52 5.07
C ASP A 393 -4.78 18.89 5.68
N PHE A 394 -4.60 17.76 6.35
CA PHE A 394 -5.65 17.03 7.03
C PHE A 394 -5.12 16.45 8.33
N SER A 395 -5.51 17.07 9.44
CA SER A 395 -5.11 16.65 10.78
C SER A 395 -5.89 15.40 11.21
N VAL A 396 -5.18 14.43 11.74
CA VAL A 396 -5.75 13.17 12.23
C VAL A 396 -5.40 13.02 13.70
N LYS A 397 -6.40 13.07 14.58
CA LYS A 397 -6.28 12.74 15.98
C LYS A 397 -6.91 11.38 16.22
N ASP A 398 -6.07 10.41 16.53
CA ASP A 398 -6.48 9.05 16.80
C ASP A 398 -6.69 8.83 18.29
N SER A 399 -7.32 7.73 18.69
CA SER A 399 -7.71 7.42 20.05
C SER A 399 -7.07 6.10 20.48
N GLN A 400 -6.52 6.06 21.69
CA GLN A 400 -5.92 4.85 22.23
C GLN A 400 -6.96 4.03 23.02
N PRO A 401 -6.90 2.68 22.92
CA PRO A 401 -7.97 1.85 23.48
C PRO A 401 -7.84 1.53 24.98
N TYR A 402 -6.64 1.58 25.55
CA TYR A 402 -6.38 0.98 26.87
C TYR A 402 -5.71 1.95 27.81
N ARG A 403 -6.15 1.92 29.07
CA ARG A 403 -5.54 2.70 30.14
C ARG A 403 -4.15 2.18 30.48
N ILE A 404 -3.15 3.08 30.47
CA ILE A 404 -1.75 2.78 30.77
C ILE A 404 -1.38 3.46 32.08
N LYS A 405 -0.92 2.66 33.04
CA LYS A 405 -0.33 3.15 34.26
C LYS A 405 1.18 3.00 34.28
N LEU A 406 1.82 3.93 34.95
CA LEU A 406 3.21 3.83 35.30
C LEU A 406 3.32 3.53 36.80
N SER A 407 4.22 2.65 37.15
CA SER A 407 4.59 2.35 38.53
C SER A 407 6.10 2.48 38.72
N TRP A 408 6.48 2.84 39.94
CA TRP A 408 7.88 2.96 40.34
C TRP A 408 8.06 2.50 41.76
N ALA A 409 9.11 1.76 41.99
CA ALA A 409 9.42 1.22 43.32
C ALA A 409 9.90 2.31 44.29
N ARG A 410 9.74 2.03 45.59
CA ARG A 410 10.37 2.80 46.67
C ARG A 410 11.87 2.51 46.62
N ILE A 411 12.69 3.57 46.61
CA ILE A 411 14.14 3.49 46.67
C ILE A 411 14.64 4.46 47.74
N GLY A 412 15.34 3.93 48.77
CA GLY A 412 15.83 4.74 49.88
C GLY A 412 14.69 5.45 50.63
N GLN A 413 14.75 6.75 50.73
CA GLN A 413 13.70 7.62 51.34
C GLN A 413 12.64 8.07 50.31
N SER A 414 12.85 7.82 49.02
CA SER A 414 11.90 8.21 47.97
C SER A 414 10.74 7.21 47.90
N GLU A 415 9.50 7.71 47.97
CA GLU A 415 8.30 6.88 47.96
C GLU A 415 8.09 6.21 46.61
N GLY A 416 7.63 4.95 46.65
CA GLY A 416 7.06 4.27 45.49
C GLY A 416 5.65 4.78 45.20
N GLY A 417 5.18 4.49 44.00
CA GLY A 417 3.81 4.87 43.62
C GLY A 417 3.43 4.34 42.26
N GLU A 418 2.20 4.60 41.91
CA GLU A 418 1.66 4.33 40.58
C GLU A 418 0.72 5.47 40.18
N ASN A 419 0.61 5.70 38.86
CA ASN A 419 -0.31 6.70 38.34
C ASN A 419 -0.78 6.28 36.94
N ASP A 420 -2.07 6.44 36.67
CA ASP A 420 -2.65 6.31 35.35
C ASP A 420 -2.22 7.51 34.50
N VAL A 421 -1.39 7.25 33.50
CA VAL A 421 -0.79 8.32 32.66
C VAL A 421 -1.62 8.55 31.40
N PHE A 422 -2.11 7.50 30.79
CA PHE A 422 -3.01 7.58 29.66
C PHE A 422 -4.30 6.81 29.97
N ILE A 423 -5.42 7.44 29.72
CA ILE A 423 -6.73 6.83 29.91
C ILE A 423 -7.32 6.38 28.57
N GLU A 424 -8.39 5.59 28.60
CA GLU A 424 -9.14 5.17 27.41
C GLU A 424 -9.62 6.41 26.67
N HIS A 425 -9.52 6.37 25.34
CA HIS A 425 -9.91 7.44 24.42
C HIS A 425 -9.03 8.70 24.47
N ASP A 426 -7.93 8.73 25.25
CA ASP A 426 -6.94 9.80 25.10
C ASP A 426 -6.42 9.85 23.63
N GLU A 427 -6.29 11.07 23.11
CA GLU A 427 -5.74 11.29 21.77
C GLU A 427 -4.27 10.83 21.67
N PHE A 428 -3.86 10.29 20.54
CA PHE A 428 -2.46 10.09 20.21
C PHE A 428 -2.16 10.53 18.75
N PRO A 429 -0.91 10.91 18.44
CA PRO A 429 0.27 10.95 19.32
C PRO A 429 0.19 12.05 20.37
N TYR A 430 0.53 11.71 21.61
CA TYR A 430 0.53 12.66 22.71
C TYR A 430 1.63 12.37 23.72
N SER A 431 2.17 13.42 24.37
CA SER A 431 3.21 13.31 25.38
C SER A 431 2.74 13.89 26.70
N LYS A 432 3.03 13.20 27.79
CA LYS A 432 2.77 13.68 29.15
C LYS A 432 4.09 13.78 29.94
N MET A 433 4.15 14.68 30.89
CA MET A 433 5.32 14.90 31.73
C MET A 433 5.01 14.51 33.17
N LEU A 434 5.77 13.56 33.72
CA LEU A 434 5.73 13.21 35.14
C LEU A 434 6.85 13.89 35.87
N THR A 435 6.58 14.36 37.08
CA THR A 435 7.59 14.91 37.99
C THR A 435 7.75 13.96 39.18
N LEU A 436 8.96 13.46 39.33
CA LEU A 436 9.34 12.55 40.41
C LEU A 436 10.49 13.17 41.20
N TYR A 437 10.57 12.89 42.50
CA TYR A 437 11.67 13.32 43.34
C TYR A 437 12.54 12.11 43.69
N ARG A 438 13.82 12.09 43.26
CA ARG A 438 14.70 10.94 43.35
C ARG A 438 16.12 11.35 43.74
N GLN A 439 16.77 10.44 44.50
CA GLN A 439 18.18 10.58 44.93
C GLN A 439 19.11 9.61 44.22
N GLU A 440 18.57 8.56 43.61
CA GLU A 440 19.29 7.45 43.00
C GLU A 440 18.64 7.08 41.66
N PRO A 441 19.34 6.34 40.78
CA PRO A 441 18.77 5.75 39.58
C PRO A 441 17.54 4.91 39.95
N PHE A 442 16.51 4.99 39.10
CA PHE A 442 15.25 4.30 39.37
C PHE A 442 14.62 3.76 38.09
N GLN A 443 13.75 2.75 38.27
CA GLN A 443 13.01 2.13 37.19
C GLN A 443 11.57 2.63 37.22
N VAL A 444 11.03 2.79 36.00
CA VAL A 444 9.61 3.06 35.77
C VAL A 444 9.05 1.93 34.92
N ASP A 445 7.99 1.31 35.38
CA ASP A 445 7.32 0.19 34.70
C ASP A 445 6.00 0.65 34.13
N ALA A 446 5.77 0.38 32.85
CA ALA A 446 4.49 0.64 32.21
C ALA A 446 3.66 -0.65 32.11
N SER A 447 2.41 -0.57 32.46
CA SER A 447 1.46 -1.69 32.39
C SER A 447 0.04 -1.21 32.11
N TYR A 448 -0.83 -2.12 31.68
CA TYR A 448 -2.24 -1.82 31.54
C TYR A 448 -2.93 -1.81 32.89
N SER A 449 -3.74 -0.76 33.16
CA SER A 449 -4.45 -0.61 34.44
C SER A 449 -5.57 -1.64 34.61
N TYR A 450 -6.25 -1.98 33.50
CA TYR A 450 -7.31 -2.98 33.44
C TYR A 450 -6.94 -4.13 32.49
N PRO A 451 -6.08 -5.05 32.93
CA PRO A 451 -5.55 -6.11 32.04
C PRO A 451 -6.63 -7.07 31.52
N ASN A 452 -7.78 -7.18 32.18
CA ASN A 452 -8.89 -8.02 31.73
C ASN A 452 -9.68 -7.39 30.56
N GLN A 453 -9.53 -6.10 30.31
CA GLN A 453 -10.14 -5.40 29.16
C GLN A 453 -9.23 -5.44 27.92
N VAL A 454 -7.95 -5.79 28.09
CA VAL A 454 -6.99 -5.90 26.98
C VAL A 454 -7.07 -7.30 26.40
N PRO A 455 -7.36 -7.46 25.12
CA PRO A 455 -7.48 -8.78 24.49
C PRO A 455 -6.10 -9.38 24.18
N HIS A 456 -5.17 -9.21 25.10
CA HIS A 456 -3.79 -9.67 25.00
C HIS A 456 -3.27 -10.10 26.38
N PRO A 457 -2.53 -11.22 26.48
CA PRO A 457 -2.08 -11.74 27.80
C PRO A 457 -1.01 -10.87 28.45
N ALA A 458 -0.24 -10.11 27.69
CA ALA A 458 0.81 -9.26 28.24
C ALA A 458 0.21 -8.07 28.98
N ARG A 459 0.36 -8.09 30.30
CA ARG A 459 -0.06 -7.00 31.18
C ARG A 459 0.96 -5.89 31.25
N HIS A 460 2.23 -6.26 31.14
CA HIS A 460 3.40 -5.40 31.19
C HIS A 460 3.77 -4.95 29.77
N ILE A 461 3.99 -3.64 29.59
CA ILE A 461 4.36 -3.04 28.32
C ILE A 461 5.89 -2.96 28.20
N GLY A 462 6.56 -2.51 29.27
CA GLY A 462 7.99 -2.37 29.31
C GLY A 462 8.47 -1.69 30.59
N SER A 463 9.78 -1.72 30.80
CA SER A 463 10.48 -1.08 31.89
C SER A 463 11.53 -0.12 31.37
N TRP A 464 11.71 1.02 32.02
CA TRP A 464 12.71 2.02 31.67
C TRP A 464 13.49 2.39 32.89
N VAL A 465 14.84 2.28 32.79
CA VAL A 465 15.76 2.63 33.87
C VAL A 465 16.35 4.00 33.61
N ILE A 466 16.04 4.96 34.48
CA ILE A 466 16.60 6.30 34.46
C ILE A 466 17.92 6.29 35.24
N LYS A 467 19.04 6.47 34.55
CA LYS A 467 20.38 6.40 35.07
C LYS A 467 20.92 7.77 35.48
N ASN A 468 22.05 7.80 36.21
CA ASN A 468 22.79 9.01 36.58
C ASN A 468 22.01 10.02 37.43
N VAL A 469 20.99 9.59 38.13
CA VAL A 469 20.32 10.39 39.14
C VAL A 469 21.21 10.43 40.40
N ALA A 470 21.57 11.61 40.84
CA ALA A 470 22.35 11.81 42.08
C ALA A 470 21.60 12.76 43.04
N PRO A 471 21.78 12.61 44.34
CA PRO A 471 21.16 13.49 45.33
C PRO A 471 21.55 14.95 45.16
N GLY A 472 20.76 15.85 45.63
CA GLY A 472 21.07 17.26 45.73
C GLY A 472 22.11 17.58 46.79
N PRO A 473 22.53 18.88 46.94
CA PRO A 473 23.66 19.30 47.79
C PRO A 473 23.52 18.86 49.25
N ASN A 474 22.34 18.77 49.82
CA ASN A 474 22.07 18.36 51.21
C ASN A 474 21.54 16.91 51.33
N ASN A 475 21.89 16.05 50.36
CA ASN A 475 21.32 14.71 50.25
C ASN A 475 19.78 14.69 50.06
N GLU A 476 19.26 15.75 49.45
CA GLU A 476 17.83 15.89 49.16
C GLU A 476 17.49 15.28 47.79
N ALA A 477 16.23 14.90 47.62
CA ALA A 477 15.74 14.36 46.36
C ALA A 477 15.68 15.44 45.30
N LYS A 478 16.38 15.21 44.18
CA LYS A 478 16.28 16.08 42.99
C LYS A 478 14.97 15.88 42.25
N LYS A 479 14.48 16.97 41.72
CA LYS A 479 13.33 16.96 40.81
C LYS A 479 13.72 16.39 39.47
N VAL A 480 13.15 15.23 39.08
CA VAL A 480 13.35 14.56 37.81
C VAL A 480 12.03 14.65 37.01
N LYS A 481 12.11 15.21 35.79
CA LYS A 481 10.99 15.23 34.86
C LYS A 481 11.17 14.08 33.86
N VAL A 482 10.18 13.20 33.81
CA VAL A 482 10.15 12.05 32.87
C VAL A 482 9.09 12.32 31.82
N LYS A 483 9.51 12.42 30.54
CA LYS A 483 8.61 12.61 29.40
C LYS A 483 8.21 11.24 28.85
N VAL A 484 6.93 10.95 28.87
CA VAL A 484 6.35 9.73 28.32
C VAL A 484 5.47 10.06 27.12
N ARG A 485 5.37 9.15 26.19
CA ARG A 485 4.67 9.39 24.94
C ARG A 485 4.00 8.12 24.41
N ILE A 486 2.80 8.26 23.89
CA ILE A 486 2.26 7.34 22.88
C ILE A 486 2.58 7.95 21.52
N ASN A 487 3.38 7.24 20.73
CA ASN A 487 3.87 7.70 19.44
C ASN A 487 2.80 7.54 18.32
N PRO A 488 3.04 8.01 17.08
CA PRO A 488 2.08 7.87 15.98
C PRO A 488 1.68 6.41 15.65
N ASN A 489 2.49 5.43 16.07
CA ASN A 489 2.18 4.01 15.88
C ASN A 489 1.28 3.43 16.98
N GLY A 490 0.86 4.25 17.96
CA GLY A 490 0.13 3.78 19.13
C GLY A 490 0.98 2.97 20.09
N ILE A 491 2.31 3.18 20.12
CA ILE A 491 3.29 2.48 20.95
C ILE A 491 3.74 3.42 22.06
N PHE A 492 3.75 2.91 23.29
CA PHE A 492 4.20 3.64 24.48
C PHE A 492 5.74 3.65 24.58
N SER A 493 6.31 4.78 25.00
CA SER A 493 7.75 4.93 25.28
C SER A 493 8.03 6.02 26.31
N VAL A 494 9.15 5.91 27.01
CA VAL A 494 9.76 6.98 27.81
C VAL A 494 10.79 7.68 26.91
N CYS A 495 10.46 8.91 26.48
CA CYS A 495 11.27 9.62 25.48
C CYS A 495 12.50 10.29 26.06
N SER A 496 12.38 10.85 27.25
CA SER A 496 13.50 11.54 27.95
C SER A 496 13.26 11.65 29.44
N ALA A 497 14.32 11.77 30.18
CA ALA A 497 14.30 12.13 31.60
C ALA A 497 15.30 13.25 31.84
N ASN A 498 14.90 14.28 32.59
CA ASN A 498 15.73 15.46 32.80
C ASN A 498 15.68 15.89 34.26
N THR A 499 16.82 16.38 34.77
CA THR A 499 16.93 17.02 36.08
C THR A 499 17.35 18.47 35.94
N PHE A 500 17.24 19.23 37.01
CA PHE A 500 17.58 20.65 37.02
C PHE A 500 18.74 20.89 38.00
N GLU A 501 19.80 21.51 37.52
CA GLU A 501 20.90 21.90 38.34
C GLU A 501 21.04 23.44 38.39
N THR A 502 21.24 23.93 39.59
CA THR A 502 21.47 25.35 39.83
C THR A 502 22.96 25.62 39.72
N VAL A 503 23.40 26.36 38.72
CA VAL A 503 24.80 26.74 38.55
C VAL A 503 24.91 28.20 38.91
N GLU A 504 25.71 28.49 39.97
CA GLU A 504 26.11 29.85 40.29
C GLU A 504 27.11 30.32 39.24
N THR A 505 26.73 31.30 38.44
CA THR A 505 27.68 31.94 37.51
C THR A 505 28.48 32.99 38.23
N SER A 506 29.77 32.73 38.43
CA SER A 506 30.77 33.76 38.85
C SER A 506 30.95 34.75 37.72
N PRO A 507 31.22 36.02 38.03
CA PRO A 507 31.31 37.11 37.02
C PRO A 507 32.51 37.03 36.06
N SER A 508 33.33 35.98 36.06
CA SER A 508 34.62 35.95 35.36
C SER A 508 34.68 35.12 34.06
N ASP A 509 33.58 34.47 33.62
CA ASP A 509 33.65 33.65 32.40
C ASP A 509 32.76 34.20 31.26
N THR A 510 33.14 35.40 30.81
CA THR A 510 32.68 35.90 29.50
C THR A 510 33.85 35.80 28.52
N GLN A 511 34.24 34.58 28.16
CA GLN A 511 34.98 34.35 26.92
C GLN A 511 34.25 33.36 26.07
N ILE A 512 33.84 33.91 24.94
CA ILE A 512 33.15 33.26 23.83
C ILE A 512 34.01 32.10 23.32
N GLN A 513 33.57 30.88 23.52
CA GLN A 513 33.96 29.77 22.64
C GLN A 513 32.79 29.46 21.71
N LYS A 514 32.96 29.90 20.46
CA LYS A 514 32.16 29.35 19.34
C LYS A 514 32.44 27.86 19.22
N ALA A 515 31.47 27.03 19.50
CA ALA A 515 31.48 25.64 19.10
C ALA A 515 31.14 25.53 17.60
N PRO A 516 31.65 24.50 16.90
CA PRO A 516 31.40 24.35 15.45
C PRO A 516 29.96 24.01 15.13
N GLU A 517 29.47 24.65 14.10
CA GLU A 517 28.15 24.44 13.52
C GLU A 517 27.99 22.98 13.10
N ALA A 518 27.10 22.28 13.77
CA ALA A 518 26.49 21.07 13.24
C ALA A 518 25.38 21.49 12.28
N MET A 519 25.41 20.97 11.08
CA MET A 519 24.40 21.16 10.05
C MET A 519 23.00 20.77 10.61
N GLU A 520 22.18 21.76 10.86
CA GLU A 520 20.76 21.58 11.04
C GLU A 520 20.14 21.36 9.65
N THR A 521 19.53 20.19 9.48
CA THR A 521 18.56 20.00 8.42
C THR A 521 17.28 20.72 8.83
N ASP A 522 16.90 21.69 8.02
CA ASP A 522 15.59 22.36 8.09
C ASP A 522 14.46 21.35 8.02
N ASP A 523 13.71 21.24 9.12
CA ASP A 523 12.31 20.82 9.05
C ASP A 523 11.54 21.29 10.29
N ALA A 524 10.40 21.93 9.99
CA ALA A 524 9.31 22.32 10.88
C ALA A 524 9.38 23.73 11.52
N LYS A 525 9.04 24.71 10.73
CA LYS A 525 8.31 25.89 11.24
C LYS A 525 6.86 25.49 11.58
N GLY A 526 6.62 25.23 12.84
CA GLY A 526 5.31 25.09 13.45
C GLY A 526 5.13 26.15 14.55
N ASN A 527 4.10 26.96 14.42
CA ASN A 527 3.67 28.09 15.22
C ASN A 527 3.85 27.90 16.73
N GLN A 528 4.52 28.87 17.34
CA GLN A 528 4.38 29.13 18.79
C GLN A 528 3.06 29.87 19.02
N GLU A 529 2.03 29.17 19.42
CA GLU A 529 0.89 29.77 20.10
C GLU A 529 1.18 29.90 21.59
N LYS A 530 0.94 31.10 22.08
CA LYS A 530 1.00 31.47 23.49
C LYS A 530 -0.11 30.73 24.23
N GLU A 531 0.25 29.85 25.17
CA GLU A 531 -0.71 29.33 26.13
C GLU A 531 -0.96 30.38 27.21
N GLU A 532 -2.15 30.93 27.23
CA GLU A 532 -2.74 31.61 28.37
C GLU A 532 -3.19 30.58 29.40
N ASN A 533 -2.54 30.61 30.54
CA ASN A 533 -2.95 29.88 31.74
C ASN A 533 -4.23 30.48 32.35
N THR A 534 -5.33 29.83 32.19
CA THR A 534 -6.53 30.08 33.04
C THR A 534 -6.53 29.09 34.19
N ASN A 535 -6.05 29.53 35.35
CA ASN A 535 -6.40 28.90 36.62
C ASN A 535 -7.44 29.76 37.34
N ALA A 536 -8.53 29.12 37.67
CA ALA A 536 -9.64 29.71 38.43
C ALA A 536 -9.33 29.76 39.90
N SER A 537 -9.65 30.92 40.47
CA SER A 537 -10.18 31.20 41.79
C SER A 537 -9.46 30.77 43.06
N SER A 538 -8.85 31.71 43.71
CA SER A 538 -9.17 32.02 45.12
C SER A 538 -8.81 33.47 45.40
N ASN A 539 -9.77 34.17 46.06
CA ASN A 539 -9.68 35.52 46.51
C ASN A 539 -8.50 35.78 47.43
N ASP A 540 -7.71 36.82 47.17
CA ASP A 540 -7.18 37.63 48.23
C ASP A 540 -6.86 39.06 47.75
N VAL A 541 -7.07 39.96 48.68
CA VAL A 541 -7.19 41.41 48.72
C VAL A 541 -5.95 42.14 48.16
N VAL A 542 -6.21 43.13 47.30
CA VAL A 542 -5.24 44.09 46.81
C VAL A 542 -5.01 45.19 47.83
N LEU A 543 -3.78 45.48 48.20
CA LEU A 543 -3.37 46.78 48.75
C LEU A 543 -2.22 47.37 47.91
N PRO A 544 -2.12 48.74 47.86
CA PRO A 544 -1.42 49.40 46.76
C PRO A 544 0.11 49.52 46.95
N ALA A 545 0.80 49.62 45.81
CA ALA A 545 2.23 49.80 45.71
C ALA A 545 2.68 51.15 46.25
N GLU A 546 3.67 51.10 47.10
CA GLU A 546 4.55 52.23 47.41
C GLU A 546 5.82 52.18 46.55
N GLU A 547 6.18 53.30 45.97
CA GLU A 547 7.43 53.54 45.30
C GLU A 547 8.59 53.53 46.28
N GLU A 548 9.57 52.64 46.09
CA GLU A 548 10.86 52.75 46.79
C GLU A 548 12.01 52.93 45.79
N GLU A 549 12.82 53.91 46.19
CA GLU A 549 14.00 54.47 45.50
C GLU A 549 15.09 53.48 45.23
N LYS A 550 15.78 53.73 44.10
CA LYS A 550 17.04 53.11 43.71
C LYS A 550 18.19 53.36 44.68
N LEU A 551 18.74 52.34 45.30
CA LEU A 551 20.06 52.33 45.88
C LEU A 551 20.95 51.27 45.18
N PRO A 552 22.23 51.47 45.03
CA PRO A 552 23.09 50.74 44.10
C PRO A 552 23.78 49.55 44.71
N ASN A 553 23.90 48.49 43.85
CA ASN A 553 24.90 47.43 43.91
C ASN A 553 25.09 46.61 45.18
N SER A 554 24.45 45.44 45.24
CA SER A 554 25.12 44.25 45.73
C SER A 554 25.00 43.15 44.65
N SER A 555 26.09 42.68 44.11
CA SER A 555 26.22 41.59 43.15
C SER A 555 25.86 40.27 43.79
N ALA A 556 24.55 39.97 43.84
CA ALA A 556 24.12 38.60 44.09
C ALA A 556 24.43 37.74 42.85
N PRO A 557 24.99 36.53 42.98
CA PRO A 557 25.26 35.65 41.87
C PRO A 557 23.94 35.33 41.13
N LYS A 558 23.90 35.56 39.82
CA LYS A 558 22.75 35.18 39.01
C LYS A 558 22.68 33.65 38.98
N ILE A 559 21.70 33.09 39.65
CA ILE A 559 21.42 31.67 39.67
C ILE A 559 20.81 31.30 38.29
N LYS A 560 21.53 30.51 37.51
CA LYS A 560 21.01 29.95 36.25
C LYS A 560 20.63 28.48 36.45
N THR A 561 19.39 28.14 36.19
CA THR A 561 18.95 26.74 36.20
C THR A 561 19.31 26.11 34.87
N VAL A 562 20.10 25.07 34.86
CA VAL A 562 20.49 24.28 33.68
C VAL A 562 19.75 22.97 33.72
N THR A 563 19.17 22.59 32.58
CA THR A 563 18.54 21.27 32.40
C THR A 563 19.62 20.25 32.02
N VAL A 564 19.67 19.15 32.76
CA VAL A 564 20.62 18.04 32.53
C VAL A 564 19.84 16.83 32.08
N ASP A 565 20.15 16.29 30.91
CA ASP A 565 19.54 15.08 30.38
C ASP A 565 20.06 13.84 31.11
N LEU A 566 19.14 12.94 31.46
CA LEU A 566 19.44 11.69 32.12
C LEU A 566 19.32 10.54 31.13
N PRO A 567 20.30 9.63 31.04
CA PRO A 567 20.19 8.44 30.18
C PRO A 567 19.01 7.56 30.59
N VAL A 568 18.22 7.14 29.63
CA VAL A 568 17.11 6.22 29.80
C VAL A 568 17.41 4.93 29.06
N GLU A 569 17.47 3.82 29.75
CA GLU A 569 17.64 2.49 29.19
C GLU A 569 16.29 1.78 29.10
N GLU A 570 15.94 1.35 27.90
CA GLU A 570 14.67 0.72 27.60
C GLU A 570 14.76 -0.81 27.69
N HIS A 571 13.88 -1.43 28.44
CA HIS A 571 13.70 -2.88 28.52
C HIS A 571 12.27 -3.24 28.14
N VAL A 572 12.07 -3.47 26.83
CA VAL A 572 10.80 -3.93 26.29
C VAL A 572 10.89 -5.39 25.85
N PRO A 573 9.79 -6.14 25.86
CA PRO A 573 9.81 -7.53 25.42
C PRO A 573 10.40 -7.67 24.02
N CYS A 574 11.40 -8.53 23.88
CA CYS A 574 11.96 -8.89 22.56
C CYS A 574 10.90 -9.68 21.79
N ILE A 575 10.57 -9.22 20.59
CA ILE A 575 9.56 -9.87 19.76
C ILE A 575 10.15 -11.06 19.00
N VAL A 576 11.34 -10.88 18.42
CA VAL A 576 12.05 -11.94 17.67
C VAL A 576 13.51 -11.96 18.11
N ALA A 577 13.94 -13.10 18.62
CA ALA A 577 15.35 -13.29 18.97
C ALA A 577 16.23 -13.23 17.71
N ASN A 578 17.40 -12.56 17.82
CA ASN A 578 18.37 -12.46 16.72
C ASN A 578 17.76 -11.88 15.42
N GLU A 579 16.97 -10.78 15.51
CA GLU A 579 16.33 -10.12 14.37
C GLU A 579 17.26 -9.97 13.13
N PRO A 580 18.56 -9.58 13.25
CA PRO A 580 19.45 -9.48 12.08
C PRO A 580 19.64 -10.80 11.33
N GLN A 581 19.70 -11.93 12.03
CA GLN A 581 19.82 -13.26 11.41
C GLN A 581 18.52 -13.66 10.69
N VAL A 582 17.38 -13.30 11.28
CA VAL A 582 16.06 -13.54 10.68
C VAL A 582 15.89 -12.70 9.41
N ILE A 583 16.32 -11.45 9.42
CA ILE A 583 16.33 -10.58 8.21
C ILE A 583 17.21 -11.19 7.12
N GLN A 584 18.41 -11.68 7.47
CA GLN A 584 19.30 -12.32 6.52
C GLN A 584 18.68 -13.60 5.93
N PHE A 585 18.07 -14.42 6.78
CA PHE A 585 17.38 -15.64 6.34
C PHE A 585 16.21 -15.33 5.40
N GLU A 586 15.41 -14.30 5.68
CA GLU A 586 14.33 -13.86 4.77
C GLU A 586 14.88 -13.41 3.41
N LYS A 587 15.99 -12.68 3.37
CA LYS A 587 16.67 -12.30 2.10
C LYS A 587 17.16 -13.52 1.31
N GLU A 588 17.65 -14.53 1.98
CA GLU A 588 18.07 -15.79 1.36
C GLU A 588 16.86 -16.53 0.75
N MET A 589 15.74 -16.57 1.47
CA MET A 589 14.50 -17.15 0.95
C MET A 589 13.99 -16.39 -0.27
N GLN A 590 14.00 -15.05 -0.26
CA GLN A 590 13.64 -14.21 -1.42
C GLN A 590 14.58 -14.48 -2.62
N GLY A 591 15.87 -14.68 -2.37
CA GLY A 591 16.84 -15.08 -3.39
C GLY A 591 16.47 -16.39 -4.06
N LYS A 592 16.10 -17.40 -3.29
CA LYS A 592 15.65 -18.71 -3.78
C LYS A 592 14.33 -18.59 -4.56
N ASP A 593 13.36 -17.88 -4.03
CA ASP A 593 12.07 -17.63 -4.72
C ASP A 593 12.27 -16.97 -6.08
N ARG A 594 13.20 -15.99 -6.18
CA ARG A 594 13.54 -15.35 -7.44
C ARG A 594 14.12 -16.32 -8.44
N VAL A 595 15.05 -17.19 -8.02
CA VAL A 595 15.65 -18.19 -8.89
C VAL A 595 14.58 -19.15 -9.42
N GLU A 596 13.69 -19.64 -8.56
CA GLU A 596 12.59 -20.51 -8.98
C GLU A 596 11.61 -19.82 -9.93
N LYS A 597 11.30 -18.54 -9.68
CA LYS A 597 10.47 -17.75 -10.60
C LYS A 597 11.13 -17.57 -11.96
N GLU A 598 12.40 -17.16 -11.99
CA GLU A 598 13.14 -17.01 -13.24
C GLU A 598 13.24 -18.32 -14.04
N LYS A 599 13.34 -19.45 -13.35
CA LYS A 599 13.35 -20.79 -13.97
C LYS A 599 11.97 -21.13 -14.56
N ALA A 600 10.88 -20.87 -13.81
CA ALA A 600 9.52 -21.06 -14.29
C ALA A 600 9.20 -20.16 -15.50
N ASP A 601 9.62 -18.89 -15.45
CA ASP A 601 9.44 -17.94 -16.54
C ASP A 601 10.18 -18.38 -17.81
N ALA A 602 11.40 -18.92 -17.65
CA ALA A 602 12.18 -19.44 -18.78
C ALA A 602 11.53 -20.72 -19.38
N LYS A 603 10.99 -21.63 -18.56
CA LYS A 603 10.22 -22.79 -19.03
C LYS A 603 9.00 -22.36 -19.82
N ASN A 604 8.19 -21.47 -19.26
CA ASN A 604 6.98 -20.96 -19.90
C ASN A 604 7.30 -20.26 -21.23
N ALA A 605 8.39 -19.49 -21.29
CA ALA A 605 8.81 -18.83 -22.54
C ALA A 605 9.13 -19.83 -23.64
N VAL A 606 9.79 -20.99 -23.32
CA VAL A 606 10.04 -22.04 -24.28
C VAL A 606 8.72 -22.68 -24.75
N GLU A 607 7.82 -22.97 -23.83
CA GLU A 607 6.51 -23.56 -24.12
C GLU A 607 5.67 -22.64 -25.02
N GLU A 608 5.57 -21.34 -24.66
CA GLU A 608 4.87 -20.34 -25.47
C GLU A 608 5.46 -20.23 -26.89
N TYR A 609 6.80 -20.25 -27.01
CA TYR A 609 7.44 -20.17 -28.31
C TYR A 609 7.16 -21.40 -29.17
N VAL A 610 7.13 -22.60 -28.55
CA VAL A 610 6.79 -23.85 -29.24
C VAL A 610 5.36 -23.78 -29.81
N TYR A 611 4.38 -23.43 -28.97
CA TYR A 611 2.98 -23.33 -29.42
C TYR A 611 2.79 -22.20 -30.45
N TYR A 612 3.38 -21.05 -30.21
CA TYR A 612 3.33 -19.93 -31.14
C TYR A 612 3.87 -20.31 -32.54
N MET A 613 5.06 -20.89 -32.60
CA MET A 613 5.65 -21.26 -33.86
C MET A 613 4.88 -22.35 -34.57
N ARG A 614 4.37 -23.35 -33.86
CA ARG A 614 3.56 -24.42 -34.41
C ARG A 614 2.27 -23.88 -35.07
N ASP A 615 1.60 -22.97 -34.41
CA ASP A 615 0.40 -22.29 -34.94
C ASP A 615 0.75 -21.53 -36.22
N LYS A 616 1.75 -20.68 -36.15
CA LYS A 616 2.14 -19.79 -37.28
C LYS A 616 2.72 -20.53 -38.49
N LEU A 617 3.45 -21.62 -38.28
CA LEU A 617 3.97 -22.47 -39.38
C LEU A 617 2.86 -23.15 -40.18
N SER A 618 1.68 -23.33 -39.61
CA SER A 618 0.53 -23.89 -40.30
C SER A 618 -0.31 -22.84 -41.03
N ASP A 619 -0.04 -21.56 -40.81
CA ASP A 619 -0.79 -20.43 -41.34
C ASP A 619 0.15 -19.40 -41.98
N VAL A 620 0.36 -18.28 -41.37
CA VAL A 620 1.01 -17.07 -41.93
C VAL A 620 2.49 -17.26 -42.29
N PHE A 621 3.19 -18.20 -41.62
CA PHE A 621 4.63 -18.46 -41.89
C PHE A 621 4.88 -19.52 -42.96
N ALA A 622 3.87 -20.24 -43.45
CA ALA A 622 4.02 -21.34 -44.39
C ALA A 622 4.73 -20.93 -45.70
N GLU A 623 4.47 -19.71 -46.20
CA GLU A 623 5.08 -19.20 -47.43
C GLU A 623 6.50 -18.64 -47.24
N PHE A 624 6.97 -18.50 -46.00
CA PHE A 624 8.24 -17.84 -45.65
C PHE A 624 9.34 -18.83 -45.21
N ILE A 625 9.08 -20.11 -45.29
CA ILE A 625 10.00 -21.17 -44.96
C ILE A 625 10.05 -22.22 -46.08
N SER A 626 11.19 -22.84 -46.32
CA SER A 626 11.29 -23.96 -47.28
C SER A 626 10.64 -25.21 -46.67
N ASP A 627 10.18 -26.15 -47.50
CA ASP A 627 9.56 -27.39 -47.02
C ASP A 627 10.50 -28.18 -46.09
N GLU A 628 11.79 -28.26 -46.47
CA GLU A 628 12.84 -28.92 -45.70
C GLU A 628 13.07 -28.26 -44.32
N ASP A 629 13.21 -26.92 -44.29
CA ASP A 629 13.37 -26.18 -43.03
C ASP A 629 12.10 -26.25 -42.17
N ALA A 630 10.92 -26.24 -42.79
CA ALA A 630 9.65 -26.38 -42.09
C ALA A 630 9.53 -27.75 -41.41
N GLU A 631 9.95 -28.85 -42.09
CA GLU A 631 9.93 -30.19 -41.53
C GLU A 631 10.93 -30.30 -40.37
N ASN A 632 12.13 -29.77 -40.54
CA ASN A 632 13.17 -29.73 -39.49
C ASN A 632 12.71 -28.91 -38.27
N LEU A 633 12.11 -27.75 -38.48
CA LEU A 633 11.62 -26.90 -37.39
C LEU A 633 10.43 -27.56 -36.67
N ARG A 634 9.48 -28.20 -37.38
CA ARG A 634 8.37 -28.94 -36.75
C ARG A 634 8.89 -30.11 -35.91
N ALA A 635 9.89 -30.84 -36.40
CA ALA A 635 10.51 -31.93 -35.65
C ALA A 635 11.20 -31.43 -34.38
N LEU A 636 11.90 -30.28 -34.45
CA LEU A 636 12.53 -29.64 -33.30
C LEU A 636 11.51 -29.15 -32.29
N LEU A 637 10.40 -28.55 -32.74
CA LEU A 637 9.31 -28.09 -31.86
C LEU A 637 8.66 -29.26 -31.12
N THR A 638 8.36 -30.38 -31.85
CA THR A 638 7.80 -31.59 -31.21
C THR A 638 8.77 -32.21 -30.21
N LYS A 639 10.04 -32.35 -30.58
CA LYS A 639 11.06 -32.85 -29.66
C LYS A 639 11.24 -31.97 -28.42
N THR A 640 11.10 -30.65 -28.59
CA THR A 640 11.22 -29.73 -27.44
C THR A 640 9.99 -29.83 -26.53
N GLU A 641 8.80 -29.99 -27.09
CA GLU A 641 7.56 -30.20 -26.32
C GLU A 641 7.65 -31.52 -25.52
N ASP A 642 8.02 -32.64 -26.17
CA ASP A 642 8.19 -33.92 -25.49
C ASP A 642 9.20 -33.79 -24.35
N TRP A 643 10.33 -33.14 -24.62
CA TRP A 643 11.34 -32.88 -23.61
C TRP A 643 10.83 -32.02 -22.45
N LEU A 644 9.99 -30.97 -22.68
CA LEU A 644 9.43 -30.12 -21.61
C LEU A 644 8.58 -30.89 -20.61
N TYR A 645 7.91 -31.94 -21.04
CA TYR A 645 7.03 -32.78 -20.20
C TYR A 645 7.72 -34.03 -19.64
N ASP A 646 8.96 -34.29 -20.01
CA ASP A 646 9.75 -35.42 -19.52
C ASP A 646 11.03 -34.90 -18.82
N GLU A 647 12.18 -34.99 -19.44
CA GLU A 647 13.48 -34.61 -18.85
C GLU A 647 13.59 -33.13 -18.52
N GLY A 648 12.85 -32.26 -19.22
CA GLY A 648 12.83 -30.80 -19.08
C GLY A 648 11.80 -30.27 -18.06
N GLU A 649 11.13 -31.16 -17.29
CA GLU A 649 10.10 -30.71 -16.34
C GLU A 649 10.67 -29.79 -15.26
N ASP A 650 11.87 -30.12 -14.75
CA ASP A 650 12.50 -29.40 -13.63
C ASP A 650 14.04 -29.37 -13.81
N VAL A 651 14.51 -28.49 -14.70
CA VAL A 651 15.94 -28.29 -14.97
C VAL A 651 16.37 -26.86 -14.66
N GLU A 652 17.67 -26.60 -14.67
CA GLU A 652 18.18 -25.24 -14.45
C GLU A 652 17.77 -24.28 -15.58
N LYS A 653 17.54 -23.00 -15.24
CA LYS A 653 17.20 -21.92 -16.17
C LYS A 653 18.09 -21.93 -17.43
N LYS A 654 19.39 -22.11 -17.28
CA LYS A 654 20.37 -22.14 -18.40
C LYS A 654 20.01 -23.15 -19.47
N ILE A 655 19.40 -24.28 -19.10
CA ILE A 655 19.02 -25.34 -20.05
C ILE A 655 17.80 -24.89 -20.85
N TYR A 656 16.80 -24.21 -20.21
CA TYR A 656 15.69 -23.61 -20.93
C TYR A 656 16.17 -22.51 -21.87
N ASP A 657 17.06 -21.62 -21.42
CA ASP A 657 17.65 -20.58 -22.25
C ASP A 657 18.40 -21.13 -23.47
N ALA A 658 19.12 -22.25 -23.29
CA ALA A 658 19.80 -22.95 -24.38
C ALA A 658 18.80 -23.52 -25.40
N ARG A 659 17.73 -24.16 -24.94
CA ARG A 659 16.63 -24.63 -25.80
C ARG A 659 15.95 -23.50 -26.56
N MET A 660 15.65 -22.41 -25.88
CA MET A 660 15.11 -21.22 -26.50
C MET A 660 16.02 -20.68 -27.62
N CYS A 661 17.33 -20.65 -27.35
CA CYS A 661 18.30 -20.20 -28.37
C CYS A 661 18.34 -21.14 -29.58
N GLU A 662 18.22 -22.46 -29.38
CA GLU A 662 18.15 -23.45 -30.45
C GLU A 662 16.92 -23.26 -31.33
N LEU A 663 15.74 -23.08 -30.72
CA LEU A 663 14.48 -22.81 -31.41
C LEU A 663 14.52 -21.50 -32.20
N LYS A 664 15.03 -20.44 -31.59
CA LYS A 664 15.13 -19.10 -32.20
C LYS A 664 16.07 -19.07 -33.40
N LYS A 665 17.14 -19.87 -33.42
CA LYS A 665 18.02 -19.95 -34.58
C LYS A 665 17.30 -20.33 -35.88
N MET A 666 16.28 -21.17 -35.79
CA MET A 666 15.49 -21.62 -36.94
C MET A 666 14.21 -20.77 -37.11
N GLY A 667 13.54 -20.40 -36.01
CA GLY A 667 12.27 -19.73 -36.07
C GLY A 667 12.33 -18.22 -36.27
N ASP A 668 13.27 -17.51 -35.64
CA ASP A 668 13.39 -16.05 -35.77
C ASP A 668 13.62 -15.58 -37.21
N PRO A 669 14.46 -16.25 -38.06
CA PRO A 669 14.58 -15.87 -39.48
C PRO A 669 13.26 -15.96 -40.26
N VAL A 670 12.37 -16.90 -39.90
CA VAL A 670 11.06 -17.03 -40.55
C VAL A 670 10.16 -15.86 -40.13
N GLN A 671 10.13 -15.55 -38.83
CA GLN A 671 9.38 -14.40 -38.32
C GLN A 671 9.86 -13.09 -38.92
N GLU A 672 11.19 -12.92 -39.09
CA GLU A 672 11.78 -11.74 -39.68
C GLU A 672 11.38 -11.59 -41.14
N ARG A 673 11.45 -12.68 -41.97
CA ARG A 673 11.02 -12.66 -43.36
C ARG A 673 9.54 -12.25 -43.50
N HIS A 674 8.67 -12.81 -42.67
CA HIS A 674 7.24 -12.45 -42.64
C HIS A 674 7.06 -10.97 -42.27
N ARG A 675 7.63 -10.52 -41.15
CA ARG A 675 7.54 -9.15 -40.68
C ARG A 675 8.06 -8.14 -41.72
N GLU A 676 9.18 -8.47 -42.36
CA GLU A 676 9.74 -7.64 -43.42
C GLU A 676 8.83 -7.61 -44.64
N TYR A 677 8.22 -8.72 -45.02
CA TYR A 677 7.29 -8.79 -46.14
C TYR A 677 6.07 -7.89 -45.92
N GLU A 678 5.43 -7.99 -44.74
CA GLU A 678 4.25 -7.21 -44.39
C GLU A 678 4.52 -5.70 -44.35
N ASN A 679 5.65 -5.29 -43.80
CA ASN A 679 5.94 -3.87 -43.60
C ASN A 679 6.65 -3.20 -44.81
N ARG A 680 7.31 -3.96 -45.65
CA ARG A 680 8.13 -3.42 -46.75
C ARG A 680 7.31 -2.68 -47.81
N LYS A 681 6.11 -3.19 -48.11
CA LYS A 681 5.21 -2.53 -49.05
C LYS A 681 4.87 -1.11 -48.57
N ASN A 682 4.53 -0.96 -47.34
CA ASN A 682 4.22 0.34 -46.78
C ASN A 682 5.43 1.27 -46.79
N ALA A 683 6.63 0.76 -46.48
CA ALA A 683 7.85 1.55 -46.52
C ALA A 683 8.18 2.04 -47.92
N PHE A 684 8.07 1.17 -48.95
CA PHE A 684 8.22 1.58 -50.33
C PHE A 684 7.20 2.64 -50.76
N ASP A 685 5.92 2.47 -50.37
CA ASP A 685 4.86 3.39 -50.76
C ASP A 685 4.97 4.74 -50.02
N GLU A 686 5.52 4.77 -48.81
CA GLU A 686 5.79 6.02 -48.09
C GLU A 686 6.95 6.79 -48.72
N PHE A 687 8.02 6.10 -49.10
CA PHE A 687 9.14 6.72 -49.77
C PHE A 687 8.74 7.22 -51.17
N ASP A 688 7.98 6.43 -51.93
CA ASP A 688 7.48 6.84 -53.24
C ASP A 688 6.60 8.11 -53.12
N ARG A 689 5.73 8.18 -52.13
CA ARG A 689 4.94 9.39 -51.84
C ARG A 689 5.81 10.60 -51.50
N ALA A 690 6.92 10.42 -50.80
CA ALA A 690 7.87 11.50 -50.52
C ALA A 690 8.55 12.01 -51.82
N ILE A 691 8.97 11.08 -52.69
CA ILE A 691 9.58 11.38 -54.01
C ILE A 691 8.56 12.13 -54.90
N ILE A 692 7.32 11.65 -54.99
CA ILE A 692 6.25 12.28 -55.77
C ILE A 692 5.97 13.69 -55.26
N ARG A 693 5.93 13.91 -53.94
CA ARG A 693 5.75 15.26 -53.37
C ARG A 693 6.87 16.21 -53.76
N ALA A 694 8.12 15.74 -53.73
CA ALA A 694 9.27 16.54 -54.09
C ALA A 694 9.26 16.86 -55.60
N ARG A 695 8.93 15.88 -56.48
CA ARG A 695 8.77 16.09 -57.91
C ARG A 695 7.68 17.09 -58.23
N LYS A 696 6.53 16.97 -57.59
CA LYS A 696 5.42 17.94 -57.72
C LYS A 696 5.87 19.36 -57.36
N ALA A 697 6.65 19.54 -56.30
CA ALA A 697 7.17 20.84 -55.90
C ALA A 697 8.12 21.41 -57.00
N TYR A 698 8.95 20.57 -57.66
CA TYR A 698 9.79 20.97 -58.76
C TYR A 698 8.97 21.36 -59.99
N ASP A 699 7.95 20.58 -60.38
CA ASP A 699 7.06 20.84 -61.51
C ASP A 699 6.25 22.15 -61.30
N GLU A 700 5.83 22.45 -60.05
CA GLU A 700 5.19 23.70 -59.70
C GLU A 700 6.19 24.89 -59.82
N TYR A 701 7.43 24.71 -59.43
CA TYR A 701 8.51 25.68 -59.60
C TYR A 701 8.75 26.01 -61.11
N THR A 702 8.88 25.00 -61.96
CA THR A 702 9.12 25.16 -63.39
C THR A 702 7.93 25.85 -64.12
N LYS A 703 6.71 25.68 -63.60
CA LYS A 703 5.50 26.37 -64.07
C LYS A 703 5.36 27.82 -63.58
N GLY A 704 6.32 28.30 -62.79
CA GLY A 704 6.32 29.67 -62.25
C GLY A 704 5.37 29.89 -61.06
N SER A 705 5.07 28.84 -60.29
CA SER A 705 4.19 28.97 -59.14
C SER A 705 4.77 29.96 -58.10
N GLU A 706 3.97 30.88 -57.62
CA GLU A 706 4.35 31.83 -56.57
C GLU A 706 4.82 31.16 -55.29
N LYS A 707 4.42 29.92 -55.05
CA LYS A 707 4.77 29.17 -53.87
C LYS A 707 6.28 28.94 -53.77
N TYR A 708 6.93 28.66 -54.88
CA TYR A 708 8.34 28.27 -54.95
C TYR A 708 9.22 29.29 -55.71
N ALA A 709 8.67 30.41 -56.16
CA ALA A 709 9.37 31.45 -56.94
C ALA A 709 10.60 32.05 -56.22
N HIS A 710 10.68 31.93 -54.96
CA HIS A 710 11.79 32.42 -54.12
C HIS A 710 12.98 31.47 -54.02
N LEU A 711 12.87 30.23 -54.51
CA LEU A 711 13.92 29.24 -54.51
C LEU A 711 14.86 29.43 -55.69
N GLY A 712 16.18 29.28 -55.47
CA GLY A 712 17.18 29.40 -56.48
C GLY A 712 17.21 28.19 -57.47
N SER A 713 17.53 28.40 -58.73
CA SER A 713 17.64 27.34 -59.75
C SER A 713 18.57 26.21 -59.31
N SER A 714 19.76 26.54 -58.80
CA SER A 714 20.71 25.54 -58.26
C SER A 714 20.18 24.67 -57.13
N ASP A 715 19.30 25.22 -56.29
CA ASP A 715 18.66 24.46 -55.21
C ASP A 715 17.60 23.50 -55.77
N MET A 716 16.82 23.96 -56.76
CA MET A 716 15.82 23.13 -57.41
C MET A 716 16.43 22.05 -58.32
N GLU A 717 17.60 22.30 -58.93
CA GLU A 717 18.39 21.29 -59.64
C GLU A 717 18.86 20.16 -58.69
N LYS A 718 19.24 20.48 -57.46
CA LYS A 718 19.55 19.47 -56.43
C LYS A 718 18.31 18.63 -56.06
N VAL A 719 17.17 19.27 -55.96
CA VAL A 719 15.90 18.56 -55.67
C VAL A 719 15.57 17.57 -56.75
N ILE A 720 15.60 17.98 -58.04
CA ILE A 720 15.25 17.08 -59.16
C ILE A 720 16.29 15.97 -59.33
N SER A 721 17.58 16.27 -59.17
CA SER A 721 18.64 15.25 -59.23
C SER A 721 18.44 14.18 -58.11
N ALA A 722 18.14 14.61 -56.87
CA ALA A 722 17.84 13.69 -55.80
C ALA A 722 16.54 12.87 -56.02
N VAL A 723 15.53 13.49 -56.65
CA VAL A 723 14.27 12.81 -57.04
C VAL A 723 14.54 11.71 -58.06
N GLU A 724 15.30 12.00 -59.11
CA GLU A 724 15.60 11.05 -60.16
C GLU A 724 16.50 9.91 -59.67
N GLU A 725 17.53 10.23 -58.92
CA GLU A 725 18.41 9.24 -58.27
C GLU A 725 17.61 8.31 -57.38
N LYS A 726 16.82 8.85 -56.44
CA LYS A 726 16.11 8.03 -55.44
C LYS A 726 14.93 7.28 -56.07
N LYS A 727 14.27 7.83 -57.08
CA LYS A 727 13.25 7.10 -57.84
C LYS A 727 13.83 5.88 -58.53
N LYS A 728 14.96 6.04 -59.22
CA LYS A 728 15.65 4.93 -59.87
C LYS A 728 16.10 3.87 -58.85
N TRP A 729 16.65 4.30 -57.72
CA TRP A 729 17.07 3.39 -56.66
C TRP A 729 15.85 2.63 -56.08
N LEU A 730 14.75 3.31 -55.79
CA LEU A 730 13.54 2.71 -55.22
C LEU A 730 12.95 1.67 -56.19
N ASP A 731 12.85 1.98 -57.47
CA ASP A 731 12.31 1.07 -58.46
C ASP A 731 13.24 -0.16 -58.69
N ASP A 732 14.56 0.03 -58.66
CA ASP A 732 15.54 -1.07 -58.75
C ASP A 732 15.42 -2.00 -57.54
N GLN A 733 15.37 -1.44 -56.33
CA GLN A 733 15.25 -2.27 -55.13
C GLN A 733 13.89 -2.99 -55.07
N ARG A 734 12.80 -2.34 -55.46
CA ARG A 734 11.47 -2.97 -55.54
C ARG A 734 11.49 -4.14 -56.56
N ASN A 735 12.00 -3.95 -57.79
CA ASN A 735 12.06 -4.99 -58.80
C ASN A 735 12.93 -6.17 -58.35
N ARG A 736 14.09 -5.91 -57.77
CA ARG A 736 15.00 -6.95 -57.29
C ARG A 736 14.36 -7.75 -56.16
N GLN A 737 13.64 -7.09 -55.23
CA GLN A 737 12.97 -7.74 -54.13
C GLN A 737 11.76 -8.56 -54.62
N GLU A 738 11.00 -8.11 -55.61
CA GLU A 738 9.86 -8.86 -56.17
C GLU A 738 10.30 -10.17 -56.85
N MET A 739 11.51 -10.24 -57.40
CA MET A 739 12.07 -11.47 -57.96
C MET A 739 12.56 -12.46 -56.93
N ARG A 740 12.66 -12.03 -55.62
CA ARG A 740 13.18 -12.84 -54.52
C ARG A 740 12.09 -13.73 -53.94
N LYS A 741 12.43 -15.00 -53.71
CA LYS A 741 11.48 -15.94 -53.05
C LYS A 741 11.22 -15.50 -51.63
N LYS A 742 10.00 -15.66 -51.14
CA LYS A 742 9.62 -15.36 -49.75
C LYS A 742 10.38 -16.22 -48.72
N THR A 743 10.84 -17.39 -49.12
CA THR A 743 11.62 -18.31 -48.28
C THR A 743 13.08 -17.89 -48.10
N GLU A 744 13.54 -16.91 -48.91
CA GLU A 744 14.90 -16.43 -48.83
C GLU A 744 15.03 -15.11 -48.06
N PRO A 745 16.20 -14.78 -47.49
CA PRO A 745 16.40 -13.48 -46.83
C PRO A 745 16.10 -12.32 -47.74
N PRO A 746 15.49 -11.24 -47.27
CA PRO A 746 15.20 -10.08 -48.09
C PRO A 746 16.48 -9.43 -48.61
N ILE A 747 16.41 -8.86 -49.84
CA ILE A 747 17.51 -8.08 -50.44
C ILE A 747 17.62 -6.73 -49.74
N ILE A 748 16.46 -6.16 -49.34
CA ILE A 748 16.39 -4.88 -48.64
C ILE A 748 15.43 -4.97 -47.48
N PHE A 749 15.86 -4.46 -46.35
CA PHE A 749 15.08 -4.40 -45.11
C PHE A 749 14.30 -3.08 -44.99
N VAL A 750 13.22 -3.09 -44.29
CA VAL A 750 12.36 -1.91 -44.02
C VAL A 750 13.17 -0.74 -43.50
N TYR A 751 14.03 -0.97 -42.52
CA TYR A 751 14.85 0.08 -41.93
C TYR A 751 15.82 0.73 -42.94
N GLN A 752 16.30 0.00 -43.96
CA GLN A 752 17.17 0.54 -45.01
C GLN A 752 16.39 1.45 -45.96
N ILE A 753 15.12 1.10 -46.23
CA ILE A 753 14.24 1.96 -47.03
C ILE A 753 13.94 3.25 -46.31
N GLN A 754 13.65 3.16 -45.00
CA GLN A 754 13.38 4.30 -44.15
C GLN A 754 14.62 5.20 -43.98
N ASP A 755 15.81 4.62 -43.84
CA ASP A 755 17.06 5.36 -43.75
C ASP A 755 17.34 6.14 -45.06
N GLU A 756 17.13 5.51 -46.23
CA GLU A 756 17.27 6.17 -47.53
C GLU A 756 16.19 7.26 -47.72
N GLN A 757 14.96 7.05 -47.25
CA GLN A 757 13.94 8.09 -47.24
C GLN A 757 14.36 9.27 -46.34
N GLN A 758 14.88 9.01 -45.16
CA GLN A 758 15.34 10.06 -44.24
C GLN A 758 16.52 10.87 -44.84
N LYS A 759 17.47 10.20 -45.49
CA LYS A 759 18.55 10.85 -46.23
C LYS A 759 18.01 11.74 -47.34
N PHE A 760 17.06 11.24 -48.12
CA PHE A 760 16.40 12.01 -49.17
C PHE A 760 15.68 13.26 -48.58
N GLU A 761 14.88 13.07 -47.55
CA GLU A 761 14.14 14.16 -46.89
C GLU A 761 15.10 15.20 -46.27
N SER A 762 16.23 14.78 -45.75
CA SER A 762 17.25 15.68 -45.20
C SER A 762 17.88 16.62 -46.24
N ILE A 763 17.90 16.19 -47.49
CA ILE A 763 18.37 17.02 -48.62
C ILE A 763 17.28 17.98 -49.08
N ILE A 764 16.05 17.49 -49.27
CA ILE A 764 15.01 18.25 -49.94
C ILE A 764 14.21 19.17 -49.02
N LEU A 765 13.91 18.75 -47.77
CA LEU A 765 13.08 19.53 -46.86
C LEU A 765 13.68 20.91 -46.50
N PRO A 766 15.00 21.03 -46.24
CA PRO A 766 15.62 22.33 -46.00
C PRO A 766 15.52 23.26 -47.21
N ILE A 767 15.49 22.72 -48.45
CA ILE A 767 15.35 23.52 -49.69
C ILE A 767 13.90 23.95 -49.84
N LEU A 768 12.96 23.01 -49.81
CA LEU A 768 11.55 23.28 -50.07
C LEU A 768 10.86 24.14 -48.98
N ASN A 769 11.38 24.10 -47.74
CA ASN A 769 10.87 24.86 -46.60
C ASN A 769 11.62 26.18 -46.35
N LYS A 770 12.49 26.64 -47.30
CA LYS A 770 13.10 27.97 -47.18
C LYS A 770 12.03 29.06 -47.06
N PRO A 771 12.11 29.94 -46.08
CA PRO A 771 11.14 31.04 -45.93
C PRO A 771 11.25 32.00 -47.08
N LYS A 772 10.09 32.54 -47.55
CA LYS A 772 10.06 33.63 -48.52
C LYS A 772 10.81 34.83 -47.96
N PRO A 773 11.65 35.54 -48.76
CA PRO A 773 12.27 36.77 -48.29
C PRO A 773 11.20 37.79 -47.94
N SER A 774 11.33 38.36 -46.76
CA SER A 774 10.43 39.41 -46.30
C SER A 774 10.54 40.61 -47.25
N PRO A 775 9.45 41.27 -47.64
CA PRO A 775 9.52 42.47 -48.44
C PRO A 775 10.38 43.51 -47.72
N PRO A 776 11.22 44.30 -48.46
CA PRO A 776 12.07 45.31 -47.85
C PRO A 776 11.23 46.31 -47.05
N LYS A 777 11.58 46.54 -45.81
CA LYS A 777 11.00 47.61 -44.98
C LYS A 777 11.27 48.94 -45.67
N ALA A 778 10.21 49.64 -46.05
CA ALA A 778 10.31 51.03 -46.47
C ALA A 778 10.96 51.89 -45.39
N GLU A 779 11.98 52.69 -45.79
CA GLU A 779 12.65 53.65 -44.92
C GLU A 779 11.63 54.66 -44.37
N PRO A 780 11.71 55.03 -43.09
CA PRO A 780 10.83 56.07 -42.53
C PRO A 780 11.24 57.46 -43.03
N ALA A 781 10.35 58.17 -43.67
CA ALA A 781 10.45 59.58 -43.96
C ALA A 781 10.44 60.44 -42.69
N LYS A 782 11.34 61.42 -42.66
CA LYS A 782 11.56 62.38 -41.53
C LYS A 782 10.31 63.19 -41.24
N GLU A 783 9.99 63.32 -39.99
CA GLU A 783 9.06 64.28 -39.37
C GLU A 783 9.51 65.72 -39.59
N PRO A 784 8.56 66.66 -39.48
CA PRO A 784 8.84 67.89 -38.74
C PRO A 784 7.92 68.06 -37.50
N GLU A 785 8.59 68.60 -36.48
CA GLU A 785 8.04 68.93 -35.16
C GLU A 785 6.88 69.91 -35.21
N LYS A 786 5.90 69.78 -34.31
CA LYS A 786 5.55 70.75 -33.27
C LYS A 786 4.21 70.43 -32.55
N GLY A 787 4.29 70.53 -31.25
CA GLY A 787 3.28 71.32 -30.47
C GLY A 787 2.35 70.53 -29.56
N SER A 788 2.73 70.46 -28.31
CA SER A 788 1.96 70.56 -27.05
C SER A 788 0.43 70.43 -27.06
N ASP A 789 0.00 69.76 -26.16
CA ASP A 789 -0.97 69.95 -25.07
C ASP A 789 -2.08 68.93 -24.91
N GLY A 790 -2.12 68.34 -23.76
CA GLY A 790 -3.28 68.40 -22.89
C GLY A 790 -4.25 67.20 -22.84
N GLN A 791 -4.20 66.51 -21.72
CA GLN A 791 -5.33 66.08 -20.93
C GLN A 791 -6.10 64.75 -21.29
N LYS A 792 -5.97 63.83 -20.32
CA LYS A 792 -6.99 63.03 -19.60
C LYS A 792 -8.15 62.41 -20.36
N GLY A 793 -8.32 61.12 -20.03
CA GLY A 793 -9.66 60.54 -19.97
C GLY A 793 -9.69 59.02 -20.25
N GLU A 794 -9.77 58.27 -19.15
CA GLU A 794 -10.64 57.12 -18.91
C GLU A 794 -10.84 56.00 -19.93
N ASN A 795 -10.64 54.75 -19.40
CA ASN A 795 -11.16 53.48 -19.90
C ASN A 795 -12.66 53.46 -20.26
N PRO A 796 -13.21 52.56 -21.05
CA PRO A 796 -13.37 51.17 -20.56
C PRO A 796 -13.28 50.03 -21.62
N ALA A 797 -13.20 48.82 -21.02
CA ALA A 797 -13.32 47.46 -21.51
C ALA A 797 -14.27 47.19 -22.69
N SER A 798 -13.90 46.14 -23.46
CA SER A 798 -14.75 44.98 -23.77
C SER A 798 -14.07 43.96 -24.70
N ASP A 799 -14.10 42.74 -24.27
CA ASP A 799 -14.40 41.49 -24.97
C ASP A 799 -14.15 41.37 -26.49
N HIS A 800 -13.39 40.32 -26.84
CA HIS A 800 -13.88 39.26 -27.73
C HIS A 800 -12.81 38.16 -27.94
N ALA A 801 -13.16 36.96 -27.50
CA ALA A 801 -12.51 35.70 -27.87
C ALA A 801 -13.05 35.20 -29.22
N PRO A 802 -12.31 34.47 -30.02
CA PRO A 802 -12.89 33.61 -31.05
C PRO A 802 -12.86 32.14 -30.65
N LYS A 803 -14.01 31.54 -30.84
CA LYS A 803 -14.28 30.07 -30.80
C LYS A 803 -13.58 29.39 -31.97
N THR A 804 -13.09 28.19 -31.71
CA THR A 804 -12.84 27.19 -32.73
C THR A 804 -13.67 25.92 -32.44
N ASP A 805 -14.35 25.51 -33.50
CA ASP A 805 -15.31 24.43 -33.56
C ASP A 805 -14.66 23.07 -33.40
N ALA A 806 -15.37 22.24 -32.62
CA ALA A 806 -15.18 20.80 -32.60
C ALA A 806 -16.13 20.16 -33.60
N ASN A 807 -15.66 19.12 -34.28
CA ASN A 807 -16.59 18.16 -34.89
C ASN A 807 -16.03 16.75 -34.95
N ASN A 808 -16.85 15.87 -34.42
CA ASN A 808 -17.13 14.47 -34.76
C ASN A 808 -16.10 13.40 -34.45
N VAL A 809 -16.48 12.59 -33.45
CA VAL A 809 -16.27 11.15 -33.48
C VAL A 809 -17.53 10.44 -32.95
N ASN A 810 -17.93 9.43 -33.67
CA ASN A 810 -19.10 8.61 -33.52
C ASN A 810 -19.11 7.80 -32.22
N GLU A 811 -20.28 7.74 -31.62
CA GLU A 811 -20.76 6.69 -30.75
C GLU A 811 -20.84 5.33 -31.46
N LEU A 812 -20.36 4.31 -30.83
CA LEU A 812 -20.86 2.95 -30.98
C LEU A 812 -20.99 2.34 -29.59
N GLY A 813 -22.23 2.22 -29.15
CA GLY A 813 -22.61 1.48 -27.97
C GLY A 813 -22.48 -0.03 -28.19
N MET A 814 -22.17 -0.73 -27.11
CA MET A 814 -22.54 -2.13 -26.90
C MET A 814 -22.83 -2.33 -25.43
N GLU A 815 -24.09 -2.52 -25.13
CA GLU A 815 -24.58 -3.21 -23.94
C GLU A 815 -24.19 -4.68 -24.03
N VAL A 816 -23.74 -5.26 -22.94
CA VAL A 816 -23.88 -6.70 -22.65
C VAL A 816 -24.00 -6.88 -21.13
N ASP A 817 -24.94 -7.71 -20.73
CA ASP A 817 -25.51 -8.20 -19.47
C ASP A 817 -24.59 -8.33 -18.24
#